data_d4b03fca47950c96bfa463906ceff830
#
_entry.id   d4b03fca47950c96bfa463906ceff830
#
_cell.length_a   1.000
_cell.length_b   1.000
_cell.length_c   1.000
_cell.angle_alpha   90.00
_cell.angle_beta   90.00
_cell.angle_gamma   90.00
#
_symmetry.space_group_name_H-M   'P 1'
#
loop_
_entity.id
_entity.type
_entity.pdbx_description
1 polymer ?
#
loop_
_entity_poly.entity_id
_entity_poly.type
_entity_poly.pdbx_seq_one_letter_code
_entity_poly.pdbx_strand_id
1 'polypeptide(L)'
;MIILNKLTCNKHENGIIKKYKFKMKRKSWILFILVSVLSVIKPESGLAQRPEIFFEDKPFIQEFSIQYNFDNERVTLQKVASDRNGYVQVLSSRGLLRPQAGQFLFPGALVEDVQYRPASDKGITGVDVYKNQLVYIDDKAVFSDAWAGKLFSRHTLPNAKLFAPGSDFTFLISDTQELNLLKDAETLWEGSTGGEVREIKYDAENNRFWILSSGGIYSFSPKNKKLELIVENENLTCIEVAGGKVLAGTTDGYFEIDAKLKKQRGGMYDKLPWTELTTIKNVGGEVWFGSTRGAFKMEEDGKYGYYASKRWLPSDNVIDIAKGPENSVLILTDKGLAKICRKEMTLFEKAVFFEKQVRERHIRNGFNATVSGMTGGDVTTGSMETSDNDGLWTSMYLAGEVFRYAVTQSEEALQNIRESLDAMERLYTVNPVPGFPSRSFERRGYKYHDPKWRRAEDPEWDWKSTTSSDEAIGHIFAFGVIAELIDGPEIKNKAILLIDTLMSHALKNDHYLVDWNGEPTTWGRWNPEYVNARPKMVGDRKINSSNYIGMLQTAYHFTGKEKYKKAAFDLMDNYGYLENLMRPVSEIGRAPESADDWSKMLSETWNHSDDEMYYCGYWGLYRYAFNSELKAKYKAAVIDHWEAERPEKEGLWNIMTAIVGNDDYDFEEAIWYLQEYPLDLVNWTVKNSHRKDIQPIPENFRKQSIKEVLPPDELRIARHNANRFGLDGGSEGRSEYSAGDIWLLPYWIGRYLGVIGEPVQK
;
A
#
# COMPACT_ATOMS: atom_id res chain seq x y z
N MET A 1 20.48 18.97 21.22
CA MET A 1 21.69 18.13 21.06
C MET A 1 21.18 16.72 20.84
N ILE A 2 20.97 16.40 19.58
CA ILE A 2 20.18 15.23 19.13
C ILE A 2 21.18 14.17 18.66
N ILE A 3 21.10 12.99 19.25
CA ILE A 3 21.90 11.84 18.82
C ILE A 3 21.07 11.07 17.79
N LEU A 4 21.42 11.25 16.54
CA LEU A 4 20.94 10.44 15.42
C LEU A 4 21.79 9.16 15.36
N ASN A 5 21.21 8.02 15.68
CA ASN A 5 21.84 6.72 15.43
C ASN A 5 21.58 6.29 13.98
N LYS A 6 22.70 6.19 13.26
CA LYS A 6 22.79 5.65 11.89
C LYS A 6 22.45 4.15 11.89
N LEU A 7 21.51 3.76 11.04
CA LEU A 7 21.41 2.38 10.56
C LEU A 7 22.50 2.16 9.49
N THR A 8 23.64 1.67 9.90
CA THR A 8 24.65 1.08 9.03
C THR A 8 24.65 -0.42 9.23
N CYS A 9 24.49 -1.14 8.15
CA CYS A 9 24.67 -2.58 8.06
C CYS A 9 26.16 -2.91 8.35
N ASN A 10 26.45 -3.67 9.40
CA ASN A 10 27.79 -4.22 9.61
C ASN A 10 27.73 -5.73 9.85
N LYS A 11 28.61 -6.38 9.10
CA LYS A 11 28.89 -7.83 9.12
C LYS A 11 29.70 -8.24 10.35
N HIS A 12 29.40 -9.47 10.76
CA HIS A 12 30.28 -10.47 11.42
C HIS A 12 31.31 -10.05 12.45
N GLU A 13 31.13 -10.58 13.66
CA GLU A 13 32.24 -11.21 14.38
C GLU A 13 31.77 -12.37 15.27
N ASN A 14 32.48 -13.49 15.16
CA ASN A 14 32.32 -14.72 15.94
C ASN A 14 32.85 -14.56 17.38
N GLY A 15 32.10 -14.99 18.35
CA GLY A 15 32.58 -15.03 19.76
C GLY A 15 31.89 -16.05 20.65
N ILE A 16 32.44 -17.22 20.70
CA ILE A 16 32.52 -18.19 21.79
C ILE A 16 31.44 -18.17 22.91
N ILE A 17 30.53 -19.14 22.85
CA ILE A 17 29.61 -19.48 23.95
C ILE A 17 30.27 -20.55 24.86
N LYS A 18 30.57 -20.19 26.12
CA LYS A 18 30.92 -21.15 27.19
C LYS A 18 29.64 -21.83 27.70
N LYS A 19 29.60 -23.15 27.54
CA LYS A 19 28.59 -24.04 28.15
C LYS A 19 28.84 -24.19 29.64
N TYR A 20 27.87 -23.83 30.48
CA TYR A 20 27.81 -24.32 31.87
C TYR A 20 26.81 -25.47 31.94
N LYS A 21 27.33 -26.68 32.30
CA LYS A 21 26.53 -27.86 32.66
C LYS A 21 26.22 -27.82 34.16
N PHE A 22 24.94 -27.78 34.51
CA PHE A 22 24.53 -28.10 35.88
C PHE A 22 24.05 -29.56 35.96
N LYS A 23 24.67 -30.34 36.85
CA LYS A 23 24.27 -31.71 37.22
C LYS A 23 23.22 -31.65 38.32
N MET A 24 22.03 -32.18 38.07
CA MET A 24 21.08 -32.49 39.15
C MET A 24 21.13 -33.96 39.51
N LYS A 25 21.32 -34.24 40.79
CA LYS A 25 21.25 -35.58 41.40
C LYS A 25 19.79 -35.93 41.71
N ARG A 26 19.39 -37.16 41.30
CA ARG A 26 18.14 -37.82 41.70
C ARG A 26 18.22 -38.22 43.18
N LYS A 27 17.13 -38.00 43.95
CA LYS A 27 16.66 -38.90 45.02
C LYS A 27 15.14 -38.90 45.06
N SER A 28 14.59 -40.11 44.94
CA SER A 28 13.20 -40.48 45.08
C SER A 28 12.73 -40.38 46.52
N TRP A 29 11.49 -39.94 46.74
CA TRP A 29 10.63 -40.45 47.79
C TRP A 29 9.17 -40.33 47.38
N ILE A 30 8.43 -41.44 47.43
CA ILE A 30 7.00 -41.59 47.17
C ILE A 30 6.28 -41.27 48.48
N LEU A 31 5.29 -40.38 48.46
CA LEU A 31 4.26 -40.31 49.47
C LEU A 31 2.90 -40.01 48.83
N PHE A 32 1.98 -40.96 48.92
CA PHE A 32 0.59 -40.82 48.55
C PHE A 32 -0.13 -39.93 49.56
N ILE A 33 -0.72 -38.82 49.13
CA ILE A 33 -1.79 -38.13 49.86
C ILE A 33 -2.92 -37.84 48.87
N LEU A 34 -4.06 -38.47 49.11
CA LEU A 34 -5.34 -38.13 48.46
C LEU A 34 -5.75 -36.75 48.96
N VAL A 35 -5.77 -35.76 48.08
CA VAL A 35 -6.46 -34.49 48.34
C VAL A 35 -7.47 -34.31 47.19
N SER A 36 -8.73 -34.28 47.57
CA SER A 36 -9.88 -33.96 46.72
C SER A 36 -9.66 -32.62 46.01
N VAL A 37 -9.53 -32.68 44.70
CA VAL A 37 -9.46 -31.50 43.87
C VAL A 37 -10.87 -30.99 43.69
N LEU A 38 -11.23 -29.94 44.39
CA LEU A 38 -12.25 -29.00 43.94
C LEU A 38 -11.68 -28.26 42.69
N SER A 39 -12.08 -28.67 41.52
CA SER A 39 -11.84 -27.97 40.30
C SER A 39 -12.58 -26.61 40.34
N VAL A 40 -11.84 -25.58 40.70
CA VAL A 40 -12.26 -24.20 40.37
C VAL A 40 -12.15 -24.09 38.85
N ILE A 41 -13.28 -24.20 38.21
CA ILE A 41 -13.41 -23.83 36.76
C ILE A 41 -13.11 -22.33 36.71
N LYS A 42 -11.87 -21.96 36.34
CA LYS A 42 -11.62 -20.63 35.82
C LYS A 42 -12.48 -20.52 34.55
N PRO A 43 -13.25 -19.43 34.37
CA PRO A 43 -13.87 -19.20 33.07
C PRO A 43 -12.70 -19.05 32.07
N GLU A 44 -12.63 -19.95 31.10
CA GLU A 44 -11.81 -19.76 29.92
C GLU A 44 -12.20 -18.40 29.35
N SER A 45 -11.30 -17.44 29.40
CA SER A 45 -11.36 -16.27 28.54
C SER A 45 -11.51 -16.79 27.12
N GLY A 46 -12.67 -16.57 26.52
CA GLY A 46 -13.01 -17.12 25.21
C GLY A 46 -12.06 -16.59 24.14
N LEU A 47 -10.94 -17.25 23.97
CA LEU A 47 -10.20 -17.20 22.71
C LEU A 47 -11.15 -17.80 21.67
N ALA A 48 -11.54 -17.01 20.70
CA ALA A 48 -12.31 -17.46 19.55
C ALA A 48 -11.64 -18.71 19.00
N GLN A 49 -12.41 -19.75 18.71
CA GLN A 49 -11.92 -20.96 18.06
C GLN A 49 -11.24 -20.51 16.75
N ARG A 50 -9.98 -20.90 16.51
CA ARG A 50 -9.28 -20.56 15.25
C ARG A 50 -10.16 -20.96 14.07
N PRO A 51 -10.33 -20.09 13.05
CA PRO A 51 -11.00 -20.47 11.82
C PRO A 51 -10.29 -21.71 11.22
N GLU A 52 -11.03 -22.54 10.47
CA GLU A 52 -10.42 -23.66 9.74
C GLU A 52 -9.41 -23.18 8.71
N ILE A 53 -9.61 -21.98 8.16
CA ILE A 53 -8.70 -21.29 7.23
C ILE A 53 -8.10 -20.11 7.98
N PHE A 54 -6.78 -20.13 8.11
CA PHE A 54 -6.01 -19.03 8.69
C PHE A 54 -4.69 -18.88 7.95
N PHE A 55 -4.15 -17.66 7.94
CA PHE A 55 -2.87 -17.35 7.36
C PHE A 55 -1.76 -17.45 8.41
N GLU A 56 -0.74 -18.28 8.14
CA GLU A 56 0.52 -18.23 8.88
C GLU A 56 1.31 -16.98 8.44
N ASP A 57 1.64 -16.10 9.39
CA ASP A 57 2.39 -14.87 9.09
C ASP A 57 3.85 -15.18 8.72
N LYS A 58 4.05 -15.67 7.49
CA LYS A 58 5.33 -15.98 6.87
C LYS A 58 5.93 -14.73 6.23
N PRO A 59 7.27 -14.66 6.14
CA PRO A 59 7.92 -13.60 5.39
C PRO A 59 7.48 -13.54 3.92
N PHE A 60 7.23 -12.34 3.44
CA PHE A 60 6.96 -11.99 2.04
C PHE A 60 7.89 -10.87 1.60
N ILE A 61 7.97 -10.62 0.30
CA ILE A 61 8.78 -9.54 -0.25
C ILE A 61 7.96 -8.27 -0.33
N GLN A 62 8.34 -7.27 0.45
CA GLN A 62 7.81 -5.92 0.36
C GLN A 62 8.72 -5.06 -0.52
N GLU A 63 8.15 -4.51 -1.57
CA GLU A 63 8.86 -3.55 -2.42
C GLU A 63 8.61 -2.11 -1.98
N PHE A 64 9.61 -1.24 -2.17
CA PHE A 64 9.54 0.20 -1.94
C PHE A 64 10.62 0.93 -2.76
N SER A 65 10.42 2.21 -3.01
CA SER A 65 11.34 3.01 -3.83
C SER A 65 12.24 3.91 -2.99
N ILE A 66 13.52 3.99 -3.38
CA ILE A 66 14.44 5.06 -2.98
C ILE A 66 14.78 5.84 -4.24
N GLN A 67 14.56 7.15 -4.24
CA GLN A 67 14.68 7.98 -5.42
C GLN A 67 15.90 8.92 -5.33
N TYR A 68 16.44 9.26 -6.50
CA TYR A 68 17.55 10.19 -6.68
C TYR A 68 17.19 11.16 -7.80
N ASN A 69 16.87 12.40 -7.44
CA ASN A 69 16.44 13.43 -8.38
C ASN A 69 17.58 13.96 -9.23
N PHE A 70 17.22 14.46 -10.42
CA PHE A 70 18.15 15.11 -11.32
C PHE A 70 17.49 16.31 -12.01
N ASP A 71 17.91 17.53 -11.65
CA ASP A 71 17.26 18.77 -12.04
C ASP A 71 18.05 19.58 -13.10
N ASN A 72 18.83 18.92 -13.96
CA ASN A 72 19.59 19.60 -15.00
C ASN A 72 19.03 19.33 -16.40
N GLU A 73 18.17 20.23 -16.90
CA GLU A 73 17.51 20.09 -18.20
C GLU A 73 18.48 20.14 -19.42
N ARG A 74 19.73 20.58 -19.24
CA ARG A 74 20.75 20.62 -20.30
C ARG A 74 21.53 19.31 -20.44
N VAL A 75 21.25 18.36 -19.58
CA VAL A 75 21.92 17.05 -19.53
C VAL A 75 20.88 15.96 -19.67
N THR A 76 21.05 15.11 -20.67
CA THR A 76 20.17 13.94 -20.87
C THR A 76 20.78 12.72 -20.19
N LEU A 77 19.96 11.99 -19.44
CA LEU A 77 20.29 10.69 -18.88
C LEU A 77 20.12 9.63 -19.97
N GLN A 78 20.99 8.60 -20.00
CA GLN A 78 21.07 7.68 -21.13
C GLN A 78 21.04 6.21 -20.72
N LYS A 79 21.80 5.83 -19.70
CA LYS A 79 21.93 4.42 -19.30
C LYS A 79 22.31 4.32 -17.83
N VAL A 80 21.84 3.26 -17.16
CA VAL A 80 22.24 2.93 -15.79
C VAL A 80 22.89 1.56 -15.74
N ALA A 81 23.92 1.42 -14.90
CA ALA A 81 24.61 0.15 -14.67
C ALA A 81 25.09 0.04 -13.23
N SER A 82 25.22 -1.19 -12.72
CA SER A 82 25.86 -1.44 -11.42
C SER A 82 26.82 -2.63 -11.48
N ASP A 83 27.88 -2.57 -10.69
CA ASP A 83 28.84 -3.67 -10.56
C ASP A 83 28.47 -4.63 -9.38
N ARG A 84 29.25 -5.69 -9.24
CA ARG A 84 29.09 -6.68 -8.14
C ARG A 84 29.32 -6.11 -6.74
N ASN A 85 29.96 -4.96 -6.63
CA ASN A 85 30.21 -4.30 -5.35
C ASN A 85 29.08 -3.34 -4.97
N GLY A 86 28.05 -3.24 -5.83
CA GLY A 86 26.94 -2.32 -5.65
C GLY A 86 27.22 -0.88 -6.05
N TYR A 87 28.29 -0.64 -6.78
CA TYR A 87 28.59 0.68 -7.31
C TYR A 87 27.70 0.98 -8.51
N VAL A 88 26.88 2.02 -8.40
CA VAL A 88 25.90 2.43 -9.42
C VAL A 88 26.42 3.64 -10.17
N GLN A 89 26.41 3.56 -11.50
CA GLN A 89 26.71 4.69 -12.38
C GLN A 89 25.59 4.93 -13.38
N VAL A 90 25.35 6.20 -13.68
CA VAL A 90 24.43 6.66 -14.72
C VAL A 90 25.25 7.40 -15.77
N LEU A 91 25.17 6.92 -17.00
CA LEU A 91 25.71 7.64 -18.15
C LEU A 91 24.79 8.79 -18.53
N SER A 92 25.36 9.96 -18.73
CA SER A 92 24.67 11.14 -19.21
C SER A 92 25.41 11.76 -20.42
N SER A 93 24.75 12.71 -21.09
CA SER A 93 25.38 13.46 -22.20
C SER A 93 26.62 14.26 -21.80
N ARG A 94 26.92 14.37 -20.51
CA ARG A 94 28.12 15.08 -20.00
C ARG A 94 29.06 14.22 -19.18
N GLY A 95 28.92 12.90 -19.24
CA GLY A 95 29.73 11.94 -18.51
C GLY A 95 28.96 11.16 -17.46
N LEU A 96 29.67 10.62 -16.49
CA LEU A 96 29.11 9.72 -15.49
C LEU A 96 28.58 10.46 -14.27
N LEU A 97 27.41 10.03 -13.80
CA LEU A 97 26.81 10.45 -12.55
C LEU A 97 26.73 9.25 -11.60
N ARG A 98 26.58 9.52 -10.31
CA ARG A 98 26.35 8.52 -9.27
C ARG A 98 25.24 8.96 -8.31
N PRO A 99 24.52 8.02 -7.69
CA PRO A 99 23.59 8.33 -6.62
C PRO A 99 24.31 8.87 -5.38
N GLN A 100 23.75 9.88 -4.74
CA GLN A 100 24.23 10.44 -3.49
C GLN A 100 23.07 10.63 -2.52
N ALA A 101 23.29 10.30 -1.22
CA ALA A 101 22.29 10.30 -0.18
C ALA A 101 21.11 9.37 -0.53
N GLY A 102 19.87 9.79 -0.36
CA GLY A 102 18.70 9.01 -0.68
C GLY A 102 18.33 8.00 0.41
N GLN A 103 17.12 8.15 0.92
CA GLN A 103 16.50 7.25 1.88
C GLN A 103 15.02 7.10 1.53
N PHE A 104 14.37 6.12 2.11
CA PHE A 104 12.93 5.98 2.00
C PHE A 104 12.21 7.28 2.43
N LEU A 105 11.33 7.81 1.60
CA LEU A 105 10.62 9.10 1.72
C LEU A 105 11.52 10.36 1.65
N PHE A 106 12.83 10.23 1.55
CA PHE A 106 13.77 11.36 1.47
C PHE A 106 14.66 11.19 0.22
N PRO A 107 14.25 11.72 -0.93
CA PRO A 107 15.01 11.56 -2.16
C PRO A 107 16.43 12.10 -2.05
N GLY A 108 17.37 11.37 -2.64
CA GLY A 108 18.74 11.83 -2.86
C GLY A 108 18.87 12.58 -4.20
N ALA A 109 20.08 12.66 -4.70
CA ALA A 109 20.38 13.29 -5.98
C ALA A 109 21.34 12.45 -6.83
N LEU A 110 21.28 12.61 -8.14
CA LEU A 110 22.35 12.20 -9.04
C LEU A 110 23.37 13.32 -9.12
N VAL A 111 24.61 12.99 -8.82
CA VAL A 111 25.74 13.95 -8.82
C VAL A 111 26.85 13.46 -9.74
N GLU A 112 27.67 14.39 -10.24
CA GLU A 112 28.83 14.07 -11.09
C GLU A 112 29.77 13.09 -10.38
N ASP A 113 30.21 12.05 -11.11
CA ASP A 113 31.20 11.10 -10.61
C ASP A 113 32.63 11.63 -10.87
N VAL A 114 33.11 12.44 -9.94
CA VAL A 114 34.43 13.04 -10.00
C VAL A 114 35.60 12.06 -9.77
N GLN A 115 35.28 10.84 -9.34
CA GLN A 115 36.30 9.81 -9.09
C GLN A 115 36.78 9.15 -10.39
N TYR A 116 35.95 9.22 -11.41
CA TYR A 116 36.24 8.60 -12.68
C TYR A 116 36.87 9.60 -13.66
N ARG A 117 37.96 9.17 -14.33
CA ARG A 117 38.63 9.98 -15.37
C ARG A 117 38.64 9.22 -16.69
N PRO A 118 38.13 9.81 -17.77
CA PRO A 118 38.15 9.18 -19.09
C PRO A 118 39.60 8.97 -19.59
N ALA A 119 39.76 7.97 -20.45
CA ALA A 119 41.03 7.68 -21.10
C ALA A 119 41.31 8.63 -22.26
N SER A 120 40.31 9.41 -22.70
CA SER A 120 40.41 10.39 -23.78
C SER A 120 39.82 11.74 -23.35
N ASP A 121 40.13 12.78 -24.13
CA ASP A 121 39.61 14.14 -23.91
C ASP A 121 38.09 14.27 -24.20
N LYS A 122 37.50 13.30 -24.92
CA LYS A 122 36.08 13.31 -25.28
C LYS A 122 35.18 12.73 -24.18
N GLY A 123 35.78 12.07 -23.20
CA GLY A 123 35.01 11.43 -22.11
C GLY A 123 34.43 10.06 -22.48
N ILE A 124 33.72 9.46 -21.56
CA ILE A 124 33.06 8.18 -21.74
C ILE A 124 31.76 8.37 -22.52
N THR A 125 31.59 7.55 -23.55
CA THR A 125 30.43 7.58 -24.45
C THR A 125 29.46 6.41 -24.25
N GLY A 126 29.90 5.33 -23.55
CA GLY A 126 29.08 4.19 -23.23
C GLY A 126 29.53 3.44 -21.98
N VAL A 127 28.62 2.84 -21.28
CA VAL A 127 28.85 1.98 -20.11
C VAL A 127 28.03 0.70 -20.26
N ASP A 128 28.58 -0.44 -19.84
CA ASP A 128 27.89 -1.73 -19.76
C ASP A 128 28.47 -2.58 -18.64
N VAL A 129 27.92 -3.78 -18.44
CA VAL A 129 28.39 -4.75 -17.44
C VAL A 129 28.92 -6.01 -18.12
N TYR A 130 30.14 -6.37 -17.80
CA TYR A 130 30.73 -7.63 -18.23
C TYR A 130 31.34 -8.40 -17.04
N LYS A 131 30.94 -9.67 -16.88
CA LYS A 131 31.34 -10.50 -15.72
C LYS A 131 31.13 -9.77 -14.37
N ASN A 132 30.00 -9.10 -14.23
CA ASN A 132 29.59 -8.31 -13.06
C ASN A 132 30.55 -7.14 -12.73
N GLN A 133 31.24 -6.59 -13.71
CA GLN A 133 32.10 -5.41 -13.59
C GLN A 133 31.67 -4.36 -14.61
N LEU A 134 31.81 -3.09 -14.28
CA LEU A 134 31.61 -1.99 -15.21
C LEU A 134 32.68 -1.98 -16.28
N VAL A 135 32.24 -1.83 -17.51
CA VAL A 135 33.09 -1.68 -18.71
C VAL A 135 32.64 -0.43 -19.45
N TYR A 136 33.60 0.30 -19.97
CA TYR A 136 33.38 1.60 -20.61
C TYR A 136 33.89 1.61 -22.03
N ILE A 137 33.31 2.47 -22.84
CA ILE A 137 33.88 2.82 -24.15
C ILE A 137 34.04 4.34 -24.24
N ASP A 138 35.16 4.78 -24.85
CA ASP A 138 35.39 6.13 -25.31
C ASP A 138 35.79 6.13 -26.79
N ASP A 139 36.33 7.22 -27.33
CA ASP A 139 36.78 7.33 -28.73
C ASP A 139 38.10 6.60 -29.05
N LYS A 140 38.70 5.93 -28.06
CA LYS A 140 40.00 5.26 -28.20
C LYS A 140 40.00 3.80 -27.81
N ALA A 141 39.19 3.43 -26.82
CA ALA A 141 39.26 2.10 -26.25
C ALA A 141 37.97 1.63 -25.61
N VAL A 142 37.81 0.30 -25.51
CA VAL A 142 36.95 -0.39 -24.51
C VAL A 142 37.82 -0.76 -23.33
N PHE A 143 37.44 -0.38 -22.13
CA PHE A 143 38.31 -0.54 -20.95
C PHE A 143 37.51 -0.72 -19.65
N SER A 144 38.24 -1.11 -18.59
CA SER A 144 37.65 -1.28 -17.25
C SER A 144 38.75 -1.12 -16.20
N ASP A 145 38.40 -0.62 -15.02
CA ASP A 145 39.25 -0.62 -13.82
C ASP A 145 39.34 -2.00 -13.15
N ALA A 146 38.44 -2.93 -13.54
CA ALA A 146 38.46 -4.29 -13.07
C ALA A 146 39.66 -5.06 -13.63
N TRP A 147 39.90 -6.25 -13.05
CA TRP A 147 41.01 -7.13 -13.45
C TRP A 147 42.41 -6.47 -13.42
N ALA A 148 42.62 -5.55 -12.48
CA ALA A 148 43.86 -4.77 -12.34
C ALA A 148 44.21 -3.96 -13.60
N GLY A 149 43.18 -3.42 -14.28
CA GLY A 149 43.34 -2.61 -15.50
C GLY A 149 43.80 -3.40 -16.74
N LYS A 150 43.69 -4.72 -16.74
CA LYS A 150 44.11 -5.55 -17.89
C LYS A 150 43.18 -5.42 -19.10
N LEU A 151 41.94 -4.95 -18.92
CA LEU A 151 41.07 -4.68 -20.05
C LEU A 151 41.31 -3.26 -20.57
N PHE A 152 42.02 -3.15 -21.66
CA PHE A 152 42.22 -1.94 -22.44
C PHE A 152 42.35 -2.31 -23.91
N SER A 153 41.20 -2.43 -24.60
CA SER A 153 41.17 -2.80 -26.02
C SER A 153 41.02 -1.55 -26.88
N ARG A 154 42.09 -1.15 -27.54
CA ARG A 154 42.11 0.02 -28.45
C ARG A 154 41.23 -0.24 -29.68
N HIS A 155 40.65 0.80 -30.23
CA HIS A 155 39.91 0.78 -31.48
C HIS A 155 40.19 2.09 -32.27
N THR A 156 39.84 2.05 -33.54
CA THR A 156 40.00 3.20 -34.47
C THR A 156 38.64 3.75 -34.94
N LEU A 157 37.53 3.18 -34.48
CA LEU A 157 36.20 3.65 -34.85
C LEU A 157 35.94 5.00 -34.21
N PRO A 158 35.80 6.11 -34.98
CA PRO A 158 35.59 7.43 -34.42
C PRO A 158 34.18 7.53 -33.86
N ASN A 159 34.02 8.29 -32.76
CA ASN A 159 32.70 8.52 -32.12
C ASN A 159 31.97 7.24 -31.67
N ALA A 160 32.71 6.15 -31.42
CA ALA A 160 32.13 4.94 -30.88
C ALA A 160 31.37 5.23 -29.56
N LYS A 161 30.12 4.77 -29.46
CA LYS A 161 29.26 5.05 -28.29
C LYS A 161 28.39 3.87 -27.89
N LEU A 162 28.14 2.92 -28.77
CA LEU A 162 27.40 1.69 -28.48
C LEU A 162 28.37 0.52 -28.45
N PHE A 163 28.17 -0.39 -27.51
CA PHE A 163 28.89 -1.64 -27.47
C PHE A 163 28.16 -2.70 -26.68
N ALA A 164 28.42 -3.95 -26.97
CA ALA A 164 28.01 -5.07 -26.16
C ALA A 164 29.19 -6.03 -25.94
N PRO A 165 29.47 -6.44 -24.69
CA PRO A 165 30.46 -7.45 -24.39
C PRO A 165 29.94 -8.84 -24.80
N GLY A 166 30.76 -9.58 -25.56
CA GLY A 166 30.50 -10.96 -25.94
C GLY A 166 31.31 -11.96 -25.10
N SER A 167 31.47 -13.17 -25.61
CA SER A 167 32.31 -14.17 -24.94
C SER A 167 33.81 -13.80 -25.04
N ASP A 168 34.59 -14.20 -24.04
CA ASP A 168 36.03 -14.18 -24.04
C ASP A 168 36.64 -12.81 -24.41
N PHE A 169 36.18 -11.73 -23.76
CA PHE A 169 36.61 -10.35 -23.98
C PHE A 169 36.49 -9.88 -25.45
N THR A 170 35.51 -10.43 -26.18
CA THR A 170 35.14 -9.94 -27.50
C THR A 170 34.10 -8.84 -27.34
N PHE A 171 34.18 -7.77 -28.09
CA PHE A 171 33.24 -6.64 -28.03
C PHE A 171 32.74 -6.29 -29.43
N LEU A 172 31.43 -6.17 -29.61
CA LEU A 172 30.85 -5.55 -30.79
C LEU A 172 30.59 -4.09 -30.47
N ILE A 173 31.28 -3.18 -31.16
CA ILE A 173 31.19 -1.73 -30.96
C ILE A 173 30.56 -1.03 -32.16
N SER A 174 29.97 0.14 -31.96
CA SER A 174 29.38 0.95 -33.05
C SER A 174 29.46 2.45 -32.74
N ASP A 175 29.63 3.24 -33.81
CA ASP A 175 29.42 4.69 -33.83
C ASP A 175 27.96 5.07 -34.23
N THR A 176 27.07 4.09 -34.39
CA THR A 176 25.72 4.07 -34.91
C THR A 176 25.57 3.82 -36.41
N GLN A 177 26.64 3.96 -37.21
CA GLN A 177 26.62 3.66 -38.65
C GLN A 177 27.40 2.38 -38.96
N GLU A 178 28.59 2.29 -38.42
CA GLU A 178 29.53 1.20 -38.59
C GLU A 178 29.53 0.26 -37.36
N LEU A 179 29.86 -1.00 -37.58
CA LEU A 179 29.98 -2.05 -36.56
C LEU A 179 31.38 -2.68 -36.66
N ASN A 180 32.12 -2.72 -35.57
CA ASN A 180 33.41 -3.36 -35.47
C ASN A 180 33.44 -4.44 -34.40
N LEU A 181 33.87 -5.64 -34.74
CA LEU A 181 34.13 -6.71 -33.78
C LEU A 181 35.56 -6.62 -33.29
N LEU A 182 35.74 -6.39 -31.99
CA LEU A 182 37.07 -6.24 -31.34
C LEU A 182 37.37 -7.48 -30.49
N LYS A 183 38.68 -7.88 -30.52
CA LYS A 183 39.26 -8.77 -29.53
C LYS A 183 40.76 -8.42 -29.38
N ASP A 184 41.25 -8.35 -28.14
CA ASP A 184 42.67 -8.09 -27.83
C ASP A 184 43.27 -6.85 -28.57
N ALA A 185 42.47 -5.80 -28.71
CA ALA A 185 42.77 -4.57 -29.46
C ALA A 185 42.93 -4.75 -31.00
N GLU A 186 42.48 -5.89 -31.55
CA GLU A 186 42.41 -6.12 -32.99
C GLU A 186 40.97 -6.02 -33.48
N THR A 187 40.73 -5.39 -34.62
CA THR A 187 39.46 -5.40 -35.33
C THR A 187 39.36 -6.67 -36.18
N LEU A 188 38.56 -7.60 -35.74
CA LEU A 188 38.39 -8.90 -36.39
C LEU A 188 37.40 -8.89 -37.58
N TRP A 189 36.48 -7.92 -37.58
CA TRP A 189 35.49 -7.72 -38.61
C TRP A 189 34.94 -6.29 -38.56
N GLU A 190 34.52 -5.79 -39.72
CA GLU A 190 33.88 -4.50 -39.94
C GLU A 190 32.65 -4.69 -40.83
N GLY A 191 31.60 -3.89 -40.61
CA GLY A 191 30.38 -3.96 -41.41
C GLY A 191 29.35 -2.91 -40.98
N SER A 192 28.21 -2.90 -41.67
CA SER A 192 27.10 -1.97 -41.41
C SER A 192 25.77 -2.66 -41.63
N THR A 193 24.73 -2.20 -40.91
CA THR A 193 23.33 -2.62 -41.16
C THR A 193 22.69 -1.82 -42.29
N GLY A 194 23.34 -0.76 -42.77
CA GLY A 194 22.74 0.17 -43.72
C GLY A 194 21.77 1.20 -43.11
N GLY A 195 21.52 1.11 -41.80
CA GLY A 195 20.70 2.03 -41.03
C GLY A 195 21.33 2.38 -39.69
N GLU A 196 20.75 3.32 -38.96
CA GLU A 196 21.24 3.73 -37.66
C GLU A 196 21.13 2.60 -36.63
N VAL A 197 22.24 2.14 -36.06
CA VAL A 197 22.27 1.19 -34.94
C VAL A 197 21.85 1.90 -33.65
N ARG A 198 20.86 1.32 -32.95
CA ARG A 198 20.29 1.89 -31.72
C ARG A 198 20.61 1.05 -30.48
N GLU A 199 20.70 -0.28 -30.60
CA GLU A 199 21.01 -1.16 -29.49
C GLU A 199 21.74 -2.42 -29.96
N ILE A 200 22.63 -2.96 -29.11
CA ILE A 200 23.34 -4.20 -29.34
C ILE A 200 23.20 -5.08 -28.11
N LYS A 201 22.79 -6.35 -28.28
CA LYS A 201 22.67 -7.35 -27.22
C LYS A 201 23.42 -8.61 -27.55
N TYR A 202 24.08 -9.22 -26.56
CA TYR A 202 24.76 -10.49 -26.75
C TYR A 202 23.92 -11.65 -26.21
N ASP A 203 23.68 -12.61 -27.08
CA ASP A 203 23.04 -13.89 -26.78
C ASP A 203 24.14 -14.94 -26.50
N ALA A 204 24.37 -15.17 -25.21
CA ALA A 204 25.40 -16.10 -24.74
C ALA A 204 25.10 -17.58 -25.11
N GLU A 205 23.83 -17.97 -25.15
CA GLU A 205 23.41 -19.34 -25.46
C GLU A 205 23.73 -19.71 -26.91
N ASN A 206 23.51 -18.79 -27.83
CA ASN A 206 23.70 -18.98 -29.24
C ASN A 206 25.02 -18.36 -29.77
N ASN A 207 25.82 -17.74 -28.92
CA ASN A 207 27.07 -17.03 -29.25
C ASN A 207 26.89 -16.09 -30.44
N ARG A 208 26.00 -15.12 -30.31
CA ARG A 208 25.70 -14.12 -31.35
C ARG A 208 25.32 -12.80 -30.76
N PHE A 209 25.43 -11.76 -31.56
CA PHE A 209 24.88 -10.44 -31.21
C PHE A 209 23.57 -10.22 -31.95
N TRP A 210 22.60 -9.64 -31.24
CA TRP A 210 21.38 -9.07 -31.79
C TRP A 210 21.53 -7.56 -31.85
N ILE A 211 21.19 -6.99 -32.99
CA ILE A 211 21.42 -5.56 -33.29
C ILE A 211 20.09 -4.97 -33.71
N LEU A 212 19.64 -3.97 -32.96
CA LEU A 212 18.52 -3.12 -33.35
C LEU A 212 19.03 -1.97 -34.20
N SER A 213 18.51 -1.86 -35.38
CA SER A 213 18.79 -0.75 -36.31
C SER A 213 17.49 -0.06 -36.72
N SER A 214 17.57 1.15 -37.28
CA SER A 214 16.42 1.86 -37.83
C SER A 214 15.63 1.09 -38.90
N GLY A 215 16.25 0.16 -39.58
CA GLY A 215 15.62 -0.71 -40.60
C GLY A 215 15.13 -2.05 -40.08
N GLY A 216 15.45 -2.44 -38.83
CA GLY A 216 15.02 -3.74 -38.32
C GLY A 216 15.99 -4.37 -37.32
N ILE A 217 15.76 -5.68 -37.08
CA ILE A 217 16.58 -6.49 -36.16
C ILE A 217 17.51 -7.39 -36.97
N TYR A 218 18.79 -7.30 -36.66
CA TYR A 218 19.85 -8.11 -37.29
C TYR A 218 20.44 -9.09 -36.27
N SER A 219 20.96 -10.22 -36.79
CA SER A 219 21.75 -11.19 -36.02
C SER A 219 23.17 -11.25 -36.59
N PHE A 220 24.17 -11.07 -35.72
CA PHE A 220 25.57 -11.20 -36.12
C PHE A 220 26.23 -12.38 -35.40
N SER A 221 26.87 -13.27 -36.20
CA SER A 221 27.63 -14.40 -35.68
C SER A 221 29.13 -14.10 -35.71
N PRO A 222 29.82 -13.95 -34.55
CA PRO A 222 31.26 -13.73 -34.50
C PRO A 222 32.08 -14.84 -35.17
N LYS A 223 31.62 -16.10 -35.04
CA LYS A 223 32.29 -17.28 -35.60
C LYS A 223 32.37 -17.23 -37.12
N ASN A 224 31.23 -16.92 -37.76
CA ASN A 224 31.11 -16.95 -39.21
C ASN A 224 31.28 -15.56 -39.85
N LYS A 225 31.38 -14.52 -39.03
CA LYS A 225 31.45 -13.12 -39.45
C LYS A 225 30.27 -12.72 -40.38
N LYS A 226 29.09 -13.30 -40.10
CA LYS A 226 27.88 -13.11 -40.91
C LYS A 226 26.86 -12.24 -40.18
N LEU A 227 26.49 -11.12 -40.81
CA LEU A 227 25.40 -10.24 -40.43
C LEU A 227 24.15 -10.55 -41.27
N GLU A 228 23.02 -10.76 -40.65
CA GLU A 228 21.76 -11.16 -41.29
C GLU A 228 20.60 -10.32 -40.78
N LEU A 229 19.78 -9.78 -41.67
CA LEU A 229 18.49 -9.17 -41.34
C LEU A 229 17.50 -10.27 -40.97
N ILE A 230 16.84 -10.18 -39.82
CA ILE A 230 15.90 -11.16 -39.30
C ILE A 230 14.47 -10.66 -39.37
N VAL A 231 14.24 -9.39 -38.97
CA VAL A 231 12.93 -8.72 -39.03
C VAL A 231 13.14 -7.32 -39.58
N GLU A 232 12.39 -6.97 -40.61
CA GLU A 232 12.28 -5.61 -41.12
C GLU A 232 11.09 -4.91 -40.45
N ASN A 233 11.35 -3.86 -39.70
CA ASN A 233 10.33 -3.07 -39.01
C ASN A 233 10.94 -1.74 -38.54
N GLU A 234 10.27 -0.64 -38.87
CA GLU A 234 10.71 0.72 -38.54
C GLU A 234 10.23 1.20 -37.16
N ASN A 235 9.18 0.56 -36.58
CA ASN A 235 8.57 0.96 -35.31
C ASN A 235 9.24 0.37 -34.07
N LEU A 236 10.40 -0.30 -34.25
CA LEU A 236 11.14 -0.92 -33.17
C LEU A 236 11.79 0.14 -32.26
N THR A 237 11.68 -0.04 -30.96
CA THR A 237 12.22 0.87 -29.95
C THR A 237 13.34 0.25 -29.10
N CYS A 238 13.26 -1.04 -28.80
CA CYS A 238 14.21 -1.75 -27.95
C CYS A 238 14.21 -3.25 -28.19
N ILE A 239 15.28 -3.93 -27.77
CA ILE A 239 15.36 -5.40 -27.79
C ILE A 239 15.97 -5.94 -26.51
N GLU A 240 15.58 -7.15 -26.11
CA GLU A 240 16.23 -7.89 -25.01
C GLU A 240 16.28 -9.39 -25.31
N VAL A 241 17.31 -10.06 -24.80
CA VAL A 241 17.48 -11.52 -24.90
C VAL A 241 17.10 -12.15 -23.57
N ALA A 242 16.05 -12.95 -23.56
CA ALA A 242 15.54 -13.60 -22.35
C ALA A 242 14.98 -14.99 -22.66
N GLY A 243 15.36 -16.01 -21.91
CA GLY A 243 14.77 -17.35 -21.97
C GLY A 243 14.78 -17.99 -23.38
N GLY A 244 15.88 -17.84 -24.15
CA GLY A 244 15.99 -18.37 -25.51
C GLY A 244 15.18 -17.60 -26.57
N LYS A 245 14.66 -16.42 -26.23
CA LYS A 245 13.90 -15.51 -27.08
C LYS A 245 14.56 -14.15 -27.17
N VAL A 246 14.28 -13.43 -28.25
CA VAL A 246 14.48 -11.99 -28.32
C VAL A 246 13.12 -11.32 -28.22
N LEU A 247 12.95 -10.50 -27.22
CA LEU A 247 11.80 -9.63 -27.04
C LEU A 247 12.04 -8.34 -27.80
N ALA A 248 11.17 -7.98 -28.71
CA ALA A 248 11.29 -6.80 -29.56
C ALA A 248 10.18 -5.80 -29.22
N GLY A 249 10.55 -4.71 -28.56
CA GLY A 249 9.64 -3.63 -28.17
C GLY A 249 9.35 -2.68 -29.32
N THR A 250 8.15 -2.14 -29.32
CA THR A 250 7.65 -1.17 -30.31
C THR A 250 6.85 -0.05 -29.61
N THR A 251 6.31 0.88 -30.36
CA THR A 251 5.34 1.88 -29.86
C THR A 251 3.96 1.28 -29.57
N ASP A 252 3.68 0.05 -30.04
CA ASP A 252 2.37 -0.58 -29.96
C ASP A 252 2.35 -1.87 -29.12
N GLY A 253 3.44 -2.15 -28.41
CA GLY A 253 3.63 -3.34 -27.59
C GLY A 253 4.94 -4.06 -27.92
N TYR A 254 4.99 -5.37 -27.73
CA TYR A 254 6.16 -6.18 -28.07
C TYR A 254 5.77 -7.48 -28.79
N PHE A 255 6.75 -8.09 -29.47
CA PHE A 255 6.65 -9.44 -30.02
C PHE A 255 7.91 -10.25 -29.72
N GLU A 256 7.82 -11.56 -29.92
CA GLU A 256 8.90 -12.50 -29.63
C GLU A 256 9.55 -13.04 -30.91
N ILE A 257 10.87 -13.23 -30.88
CA ILE A 257 11.64 -13.93 -31.89
C ILE A 257 12.31 -15.13 -31.22
N ASP A 258 12.20 -16.32 -31.79
CA ASP A 258 13.00 -17.48 -31.36
C ASP A 258 14.48 -17.19 -31.63
N ALA A 259 15.28 -17.14 -30.59
CA ALA A 259 16.69 -16.76 -30.69
C ALA A 259 17.53 -17.80 -31.47
N LYS A 260 17.16 -19.08 -31.45
CA LYS A 260 17.84 -20.16 -32.18
C LYS A 260 17.39 -20.27 -33.64
N LEU A 261 16.07 -20.26 -33.85
CA LEU A 261 15.48 -20.40 -35.18
C LEU A 261 15.48 -19.09 -35.97
N LYS A 262 15.67 -17.95 -35.32
CA LYS A 262 15.62 -16.59 -35.90
C LYS A 262 14.30 -16.32 -36.63
N LYS A 263 13.19 -16.67 -35.99
CA LYS A 263 11.83 -16.49 -36.53
C LYS A 263 10.93 -15.87 -35.48
N GLN A 264 10.11 -14.94 -35.91
CA GLN A 264 9.07 -14.39 -35.07
C GLN A 264 8.12 -15.50 -34.60
N ARG A 265 7.74 -15.43 -33.30
CA ARG A 265 6.77 -16.30 -32.66
C ARG A 265 5.55 -15.50 -32.23
N GLY A 266 4.36 -16.02 -32.51
CA GLY A 266 3.11 -15.38 -32.08
C GLY A 266 2.83 -14.04 -32.75
N GLY A 267 1.90 -13.29 -32.15
CA GLY A 267 1.50 -11.95 -32.56
C GLY A 267 2.12 -10.86 -31.70
N MET A 268 1.55 -9.65 -31.81
CA MET A 268 1.86 -8.54 -30.95
C MET A 268 1.18 -8.71 -29.59
N TYR A 269 1.93 -8.48 -28.52
CA TYR A 269 1.42 -8.36 -27.15
C TYR A 269 1.14 -6.87 -26.86
N ASP A 270 -0.13 -6.49 -26.88
CA ASP A 270 -0.61 -5.11 -26.74
C ASP A 270 -1.48 -4.86 -25.50
N LYS A 271 -1.81 -5.93 -24.74
CA LYS A 271 -2.52 -5.84 -23.46
C LYS A 271 -1.52 -5.57 -22.33
N LEU A 272 -0.99 -4.35 -22.29
CA LEU A 272 0.05 -3.88 -21.39
C LEU A 272 -0.43 -2.67 -20.60
N PRO A 273 0.18 -2.36 -19.45
CA PRO A 273 -0.05 -1.09 -18.76
C PRO A 273 0.16 0.11 -19.69
N TRP A 274 1.20 0.08 -20.52
CA TRP A 274 1.40 1.03 -21.62
C TRP A 274 2.17 0.39 -22.77
N THR A 275 1.80 0.70 -24.01
CA THR A 275 2.35 0.01 -25.19
C THR A 275 3.56 0.70 -25.83
N GLU A 276 3.78 1.98 -25.58
CA GLU A 276 4.94 2.73 -26.09
C GLU A 276 6.18 2.40 -25.25
N LEU A 277 6.85 1.30 -25.62
CA LEU A 277 7.99 0.77 -24.89
C LEU A 277 9.27 1.54 -25.21
N THR A 278 10.06 1.82 -24.22
CA THR A 278 11.36 2.48 -24.34
C THR A 278 12.54 1.53 -24.10
N THR A 279 12.34 0.54 -23.23
CA THR A 279 13.35 -0.47 -22.93
C THR A 279 12.71 -1.77 -22.45
N ILE A 280 13.36 -2.91 -22.70
CA ILE A 280 13.04 -4.21 -22.12
C ILE A 280 14.33 -4.74 -21.50
N LYS A 281 14.26 -5.32 -20.29
CA LYS A 281 15.41 -5.87 -19.58
C LYS A 281 15.07 -7.17 -18.86
N ASN A 282 15.98 -8.10 -18.92
CA ASN A 282 15.95 -9.29 -18.08
C ASN A 282 16.80 -9.01 -16.81
N VAL A 283 16.14 -8.80 -15.69
CA VAL A 283 16.79 -8.52 -14.41
C VAL A 283 16.63 -9.72 -13.48
N GLY A 284 17.67 -10.52 -13.34
CA GLY A 284 17.63 -11.67 -12.43
C GLY A 284 16.65 -12.79 -12.81
N GLY A 285 16.23 -12.84 -14.06
CA GLY A 285 15.22 -13.79 -14.57
C GLY A 285 13.83 -13.17 -14.74
N GLU A 286 13.56 -12.00 -14.16
CA GLU A 286 12.32 -11.26 -14.33
C GLU A 286 12.40 -10.36 -15.58
N VAL A 287 11.35 -10.32 -16.37
CA VAL A 287 11.26 -9.43 -17.54
C VAL A 287 10.60 -8.11 -17.11
N TRP A 288 11.38 -7.05 -17.23
CA TRP A 288 10.97 -5.68 -16.95
C TRP A 288 10.81 -4.88 -18.23
N PHE A 289 9.79 -4.05 -18.27
CA PHE A 289 9.48 -3.15 -19.37
C PHE A 289 9.52 -1.72 -18.88
N GLY A 290 10.26 -0.86 -19.56
CA GLY A 290 10.17 0.58 -19.41
C GLY A 290 9.32 1.16 -20.53
N SER A 291 8.57 2.20 -20.23
CA SER A 291 7.70 2.87 -21.17
C SER A 291 7.71 4.39 -20.96
N THR A 292 6.98 5.12 -21.79
CA THR A 292 6.78 6.56 -21.60
C THR A 292 5.78 6.89 -20.49
N ARG A 293 5.19 5.84 -19.84
CA ARG A 293 4.25 5.98 -18.71
C ARG A 293 4.51 4.95 -17.63
N GLY A 294 5.75 4.91 -17.12
CA GLY A 294 6.15 4.02 -16.04
C GLY A 294 6.84 2.75 -16.50
N ALA A 295 7.23 1.94 -15.53
CA ALA A 295 7.78 0.61 -15.74
C ALA A 295 6.79 -0.45 -15.29
N PHE A 296 6.92 -1.66 -15.80
CA PHE A 296 6.13 -2.79 -15.35
C PHE A 296 6.91 -4.10 -15.46
N LYS A 297 6.56 -5.04 -14.61
CA LYS A 297 7.16 -6.36 -14.51
C LYS A 297 6.10 -7.40 -14.85
N MET A 298 6.48 -8.41 -15.65
CA MET A 298 5.62 -9.57 -15.89
C MET A 298 5.66 -10.48 -14.67
N GLU A 299 4.49 -10.76 -14.08
CA GLU A 299 4.32 -11.67 -12.95
C GLU A 299 4.14 -13.12 -13.44
N GLU A 300 4.28 -14.08 -12.52
CA GLU A 300 4.19 -15.51 -12.83
C GLU A 300 2.78 -15.93 -13.34
N ASP A 301 1.73 -15.24 -12.91
CA ASP A 301 0.34 -15.46 -13.34
C ASP A 301 0.01 -14.81 -14.70
N GLY A 302 0.98 -14.09 -15.28
CA GLY A 302 0.84 -13.39 -16.55
C GLY A 302 0.21 -12.00 -16.45
N LYS A 303 -0.03 -11.49 -15.24
CA LYS A 303 -0.38 -10.09 -14.98
C LYS A 303 0.88 -9.22 -14.98
N TYR A 304 0.69 -7.93 -14.79
CA TYR A 304 1.78 -6.97 -14.70
C TYR A 304 1.72 -6.21 -13.39
N GLY A 305 2.83 -6.20 -12.63
CA GLY A 305 3.05 -5.25 -11.55
C GLY A 305 3.47 -3.90 -12.16
N TYR A 306 2.78 -2.81 -11.83
CA TYR A 306 2.96 -1.51 -12.48
C TYR A 306 3.56 -0.47 -11.54
N TYR A 307 4.70 0.06 -11.93
CA TYR A 307 5.50 1.04 -11.18
C TYR A 307 5.41 2.38 -11.89
N ALA A 308 4.52 3.24 -11.42
CA ALA A 308 4.30 4.58 -11.95
C ALA A 308 4.00 5.58 -10.82
N SER A 309 3.94 6.86 -11.13
CA SER A 309 3.81 7.96 -10.19
C SER A 309 5.03 8.21 -9.30
N LYS A 310 4.97 9.29 -8.54
CA LYS A 310 6.03 9.68 -7.60
C LYS A 310 6.23 8.73 -6.44
N ARG A 311 5.31 7.79 -6.20
CA ARG A 311 5.54 6.69 -5.24
C ARG A 311 6.72 5.82 -5.67
N TRP A 312 6.83 5.55 -6.96
CA TRP A 312 7.79 4.62 -7.50
C TRP A 312 8.96 5.29 -8.23
N LEU A 313 8.67 6.33 -9.03
CA LEU A 313 9.62 6.89 -10.00
C LEU A 313 9.75 8.41 -9.87
N PRO A 314 10.95 8.99 -10.11
CA PRO A 314 11.10 10.44 -10.23
C PRO A 314 10.27 11.05 -11.37
N SER A 315 9.99 10.27 -12.42
CA SER A 315 9.10 10.59 -13.54
C SER A 315 8.68 9.29 -14.22
N ASP A 316 7.53 9.31 -14.90
CA ASP A 316 7.01 8.11 -15.58
C ASP A 316 7.67 7.85 -16.95
N ASN A 317 8.51 8.76 -17.45
CA ASN A 317 9.25 8.55 -18.70
C ASN A 317 10.53 7.75 -18.44
N VAL A 318 10.45 6.42 -18.58
CA VAL A 318 11.55 5.49 -18.33
C VAL A 318 12.54 5.50 -19.50
N ILE A 319 13.84 5.56 -19.19
CA ILE A 319 14.92 5.54 -20.17
C ILE A 319 15.60 4.17 -20.20
N ASP A 320 15.97 3.65 -19.03
CA ASP A 320 16.70 2.39 -18.92
C ASP A 320 16.38 1.68 -17.60
N ILE A 321 16.57 0.36 -17.58
CA ILE A 321 16.39 -0.48 -16.40
C ILE A 321 17.64 -1.36 -16.24
N ALA A 322 18.09 -1.56 -15.00
CA ALA A 322 19.23 -2.43 -14.73
C ALA A 322 19.10 -3.15 -13.38
N LYS A 323 19.88 -4.22 -13.22
CA LYS A 323 20.04 -4.87 -11.92
C LYS A 323 20.75 -3.92 -10.96
N GLY A 324 20.19 -3.72 -9.79
CA GLY A 324 20.80 -2.94 -8.71
C GLY A 324 21.52 -3.80 -7.66
N PRO A 325 22.17 -3.15 -6.68
CA PRO A 325 22.73 -3.81 -5.51
C PRO A 325 21.62 -4.40 -4.62
N GLU A 326 21.98 -5.40 -3.80
CA GLU A 326 21.08 -5.98 -2.79
C GLU A 326 19.76 -6.50 -3.37
N ASN A 327 19.82 -7.15 -4.55
CA ASN A 327 18.65 -7.66 -5.28
C ASN A 327 17.60 -6.59 -5.63
N SER A 328 18.01 -5.31 -5.74
CA SER A 328 17.14 -4.23 -6.18
C SER A 328 17.09 -4.12 -7.71
N VAL A 329 16.11 -3.35 -8.20
CA VAL A 329 16.02 -2.96 -9.62
C VAL A 329 16.24 -1.44 -9.72
N LEU A 330 17.06 -1.03 -10.66
CA LEU A 330 17.32 0.37 -10.98
C LEU A 330 16.49 0.78 -12.18
N ILE A 331 15.69 1.82 -12.03
CA ILE A 331 14.86 2.37 -13.11
C ILE A 331 15.27 3.81 -13.33
N LEU A 332 15.91 4.07 -14.47
CA LEU A 332 16.34 5.39 -14.87
C LEU A 332 15.23 6.08 -15.64
N THR A 333 14.91 7.30 -15.24
CA THR A 333 13.92 8.16 -15.90
C THR A 333 14.60 9.44 -16.39
N ASP A 334 13.88 10.29 -17.12
CA ASP A 334 14.39 11.59 -17.58
C ASP A 334 14.61 12.61 -16.44
N LYS A 335 14.07 12.35 -15.23
CA LYS A 335 14.18 13.23 -14.06
C LYS A 335 14.96 12.62 -12.89
N GLY A 336 15.60 11.47 -13.10
CA GLY A 336 16.39 10.82 -12.06
C GLY A 336 16.37 9.32 -12.09
N LEU A 337 16.79 8.72 -10.98
CA LEU A 337 16.90 7.28 -10.79
C LEU A 337 16.03 6.83 -9.64
N ALA A 338 15.28 5.74 -9.83
CA ALA A 338 14.64 4.98 -8.76
C ALA A 338 15.41 3.68 -8.49
N LYS A 339 15.59 3.34 -7.23
CA LYS A 339 16.03 2.03 -6.76
C LYS A 339 14.82 1.34 -6.12
N ILE A 340 14.26 0.36 -6.80
CA ILE A 340 13.20 -0.49 -6.25
C ILE A 340 13.85 -1.50 -5.34
N CYS A 341 13.70 -1.29 -4.05
CA CYS A 341 14.24 -2.12 -2.98
C CYS A 341 13.28 -3.23 -2.63
N ARG A 342 13.81 -4.39 -2.25
CA ARG A 342 13.09 -5.58 -1.84
C ARG A 342 13.48 -5.95 -0.42
N LYS A 343 12.52 -5.95 0.48
CA LYS A 343 12.72 -6.31 1.88
C LYS A 343 11.85 -7.49 2.25
N GLU A 344 12.46 -8.56 2.71
CA GLU A 344 11.75 -9.66 3.31
C GLU A 344 11.23 -9.26 4.68
N MET A 345 9.90 -9.33 4.89
CA MET A 345 9.25 -9.01 6.15
C MET A 345 7.96 -9.81 6.36
N THR A 346 7.56 -9.99 7.62
CA THR A 346 6.25 -10.51 7.99
C THR A 346 5.22 -9.38 8.08
N LEU A 347 3.92 -9.70 8.14
CA LEU A 347 2.89 -8.69 8.43
C LEU A 347 3.09 -8.06 9.82
N PHE A 348 3.60 -8.82 10.79
CA PHE A 348 3.96 -8.27 12.09
C PHE A 348 5.08 -7.22 11.99
N GLU A 349 6.16 -7.50 11.26
CA GLU A 349 7.23 -6.52 11.04
C GLU A 349 6.72 -5.27 10.30
N LYS A 350 5.75 -5.44 9.40
CA LYS A 350 5.05 -4.33 8.73
C LYS A 350 4.17 -3.55 9.70
N ALA A 351 3.49 -4.23 10.63
CA ALA A 351 2.72 -3.56 11.69
C ALA A 351 3.63 -2.72 12.62
N VAL A 352 4.79 -3.23 13.00
CA VAL A 352 5.79 -2.47 13.77
C VAL A 352 6.29 -1.24 13.00
N PHE A 353 6.51 -1.37 11.70
CA PHE A 353 6.89 -0.25 10.84
C PHE A 353 5.80 0.84 10.81
N PHE A 354 4.55 0.44 10.61
CA PHE A 354 3.43 1.36 10.54
C PHE A 354 3.08 1.99 11.91
N GLU A 355 3.19 1.24 13.01
CA GLU A 355 3.01 1.80 14.35
C GLU A 355 4.02 2.91 14.61
N LYS A 356 5.26 2.70 14.22
CA LYS A 356 6.29 3.74 14.30
C LYS A 356 5.93 4.99 13.48
N GLN A 357 5.42 4.83 12.26
CA GLN A 357 4.93 5.92 11.42
C GLN A 357 3.84 6.72 12.14
N VAL A 358 2.84 6.02 12.70
CA VAL A 358 1.73 6.65 13.44
C VAL A 358 2.26 7.46 14.61
N ARG A 359 3.10 6.85 15.45
CA ARG A 359 3.60 7.52 16.67
C ARG A 359 4.54 8.69 16.39
N GLU A 360 5.31 8.64 15.32
CA GLU A 360 6.26 9.71 14.95
C GLU A 360 5.57 10.92 14.30
N ARG A 361 4.49 10.73 13.53
CA ARG A 361 3.98 11.78 12.64
C ARG A 361 2.46 11.97 12.61
N HIS A 362 1.66 11.10 13.25
CA HIS A 362 0.21 11.08 13.04
C HIS A 362 -0.63 11.21 14.31
N ILE A 363 -0.01 11.51 15.47
CA ILE A 363 -0.76 11.75 16.71
C ILE A 363 -0.86 13.24 17.02
N ARG A 364 -2.05 13.80 16.85
CA ARG A 364 -2.39 15.19 17.15
C ARG A 364 -3.30 15.26 18.38
N ASN A 365 -2.80 15.76 19.50
CA ASN A 365 -3.57 15.86 20.76
C ASN A 365 -4.24 14.52 21.18
N GLY A 366 -3.63 13.37 20.84
CA GLY A 366 -4.16 12.02 21.05
C GLY A 366 -5.02 11.47 19.90
N PHE A 367 -5.35 12.28 18.88
CA PHE A 367 -6.06 11.84 17.69
C PHE A 367 -5.14 11.24 16.64
N ASN A 368 -5.62 10.23 15.94
CA ASN A 368 -5.03 9.70 14.72
C ASN A 368 -5.32 10.66 13.55
N ALA A 369 -4.32 11.39 13.09
CA ALA A 369 -4.47 12.51 12.17
C ALA A 369 -3.71 12.31 10.84
N THR A 370 -4.21 12.91 9.77
CA THR A 370 -3.51 13.03 8.49
C THR A 370 -2.52 14.19 8.55
N VAL A 371 -1.33 14.04 7.97
CA VAL A 371 -0.41 15.13 7.65
C VAL A 371 -0.84 15.75 6.33
N SER A 372 -1.07 17.07 6.31
CA SER A 372 -1.56 17.82 5.15
C SER A 372 -0.69 19.03 4.85
N GLY A 373 -0.92 19.67 3.68
CA GLY A 373 -0.16 20.85 3.29
C GLY A 373 1.30 20.57 2.91
N MET A 374 1.65 19.33 2.66
CA MET A 374 2.98 18.93 2.23
C MET A 374 3.33 19.48 0.85
N THR A 375 4.60 19.73 0.62
CA THR A 375 5.16 20.16 -0.67
C THR A 375 5.85 19.00 -1.36
N GLY A 376 5.26 18.50 -2.45
CA GLY A 376 5.89 17.48 -3.29
C GLY A 376 6.25 16.18 -2.58
N GLY A 377 5.50 15.80 -1.53
CA GLY A 377 5.72 14.57 -0.76
C GLY A 377 6.76 14.71 0.38
N ASP A 378 7.32 15.89 0.58
CA ASP A 378 8.24 16.11 1.70
C ASP A 378 7.45 16.16 3.03
N VAL A 379 7.51 15.08 3.79
CA VAL A 379 6.82 14.91 5.07
C VAL A 379 7.22 15.94 6.14
N THR A 380 8.36 16.62 5.96
CA THR A 380 8.83 17.65 6.91
C THR A 380 8.16 19.00 6.71
N THR A 381 7.49 19.21 5.58
CA THR A 381 6.83 20.48 5.22
C THR A 381 5.35 20.51 5.60
N GLY A 382 4.77 19.38 5.95
CA GLY A 382 3.36 19.27 6.30
C GLY A 382 3.05 19.56 7.77
N SER A 383 1.78 19.62 8.09
CA SER A 383 1.26 19.72 9.46
C SER A 383 0.10 18.75 9.68
N MET A 384 -0.08 18.32 10.94
CA MET A 384 -1.26 17.53 11.29
C MET A 384 -2.50 18.44 11.34
N GLU A 385 -3.52 18.05 10.59
CA GLU A 385 -4.75 18.82 10.46
C GLU A 385 -5.92 18.16 11.18
N THR A 386 -6.88 18.98 11.60
CA THR A 386 -8.19 18.49 12.05
C THR A 386 -8.96 17.96 10.86
N SER A 387 -9.68 16.85 11.04
CA SER A 387 -10.60 16.34 10.02
C SER A 387 -12.06 16.59 10.40
N ASP A 388 -12.96 16.29 9.48
CA ASP A 388 -14.39 16.29 9.79
C ASP A 388 -14.81 15.07 10.63
N ASN A 389 -13.94 14.06 10.76
CA ASN A 389 -14.19 12.83 11.49
C ASN A 389 -12.97 12.42 12.35
N ASP A 390 -12.43 13.36 13.15
CA ASP A 390 -11.30 13.05 14.04
C ASP A 390 -11.61 11.90 15.02
N GLY A 391 -12.84 11.86 15.53
CA GLY A 391 -13.28 10.80 16.44
C GLY A 391 -13.40 9.45 15.75
N LEU A 392 -13.95 9.36 14.52
CA LEU A 392 -14.04 8.11 13.78
C LEU A 392 -12.66 7.50 13.48
N TRP A 393 -11.77 8.29 12.87
CA TRP A 393 -10.43 7.78 12.50
C TRP A 393 -9.60 7.40 13.74
N THR A 394 -9.77 8.15 14.83
CA THR A 394 -9.14 7.81 16.11
C THR A 394 -9.76 6.56 16.72
N SER A 395 -11.07 6.39 16.64
CA SER A 395 -11.76 5.18 17.11
C SER A 395 -11.25 3.92 16.42
N MET A 396 -10.98 3.98 15.11
CA MET A 396 -10.44 2.84 14.35
C MET A 396 -9.01 2.51 14.79
N TYR A 397 -8.14 3.50 14.94
CA TYR A 397 -6.79 3.29 15.50
C TYR A 397 -6.85 2.78 16.93
N LEU A 398 -7.66 3.38 17.79
CA LEU A 398 -7.83 3.00 19.18
C LEU A 398 -8.32 1.54 19.31
N ALA A 399 -9.30 1.13 18.51
CA ALA A 399 -9.73 -0.27 18.46
C ALA A 399 -8.59 -1.20 18.00
N GLY A 400 -7.80 -0.79 17.00
CA GLY A 400 -6.59 -1.51 16.57
C GLY A 400 -5.60 -1.71 17.72
N GLU A 401 -5.35 -0.67 18.53
CA GLU A 401 -4.47 -0.77 19.71
C GLU A 401 -5.06 -1.66 20.82
N VAL A 402 -6.38 -1.68 20.98
CA VAL A 402 -7.04 -2.60 21.92
C VAL A 402 -6.88 -4.05 21.47
N PHE A 403 -7.05 -4.36 20.20
CA PHE A 403 -6.79 -5.69 19.65
C PHE A 403 -5.31 -6.07 19.76
N ARG A 404 -4.41 -5.10 19.49
CA ARG A 404 -2.96 -5.28 19.70
C ARG A 404 -2.66 -5.64 21.15
N TYR A 405 -3.22 -4.92 22.10
CA TYR A 405 -3.07 -5.22 23.53
C TYR A 405 -3.63 -6.60 23.89
N ALA A 406 -4.83 -6.93 23.42
CA ALA A 406 -5.47 -8.24 23.69
C ALA A 406 -4.60 -9.41 23.20
N VAL A 407 -3.90 -9.24 22.06
CA VAL A 407 -3.01 -10.27 21.48
C VAL A 407 -1.63 -10.30 22.14
N THR A 408 -1.05 -9.14 22.44
CA THR A 408 0.39 -9.03 22.79
C THR A 408 0.64 -8.69 24.25
N GLN A 409 -0.34 -8.17 24.98
CA GLN A 409 -0.20 -7.60 26.32
C GLN A 409 0.86 -6.49 26.41
N SER A 410 1.04 -5.73 25.32
CA SER A 410 2.03 -4.65 25.22
C SER A 410 1.68 -3.45 26.09
N GLU A 411 2.57 -3.05 26.99
CA GLU A 411 2.41 -1.82 27.79
C GLU A 411 2.37 -0.56 26.92
N GLU A 412 3.09 -0.56 25.80
CA GLU A 412 3.04 0.53 24.81
C GLU A 412 1.63 0.66 24.22
N ALA A 413 1.02 -0.45 23.79
CA ALA A 413 -0.35 -0.45 23.30
C ALA A 413 -1.33 0.08 24.36
N LEU A 414 -1.17 -0.34 25.62
CA LEU A 414 -1.99 0.15 26.73
C LEU A 414 -1.84 1.66 26.95
N GLN A 415 -0.62 2.19 26.80
CA GLN A 415 -0.37 3.63 26.90
C GLN A 415 -1.00 4.40 25.72
N ASN A 416 -0.91 3.88 24.50
CA ASN A 416 -1.55 4.44 23.30
C ASN A 416 -3.09 4.46 23.46
N ILE A 417 -3.66 3.39 24.02
CA ILE A 417 -5.09 3.31 24.35
C ILE A 417 -5.49 4.44 25.30
N ARG A 418 -4.72 4.67 26.40
CA ARG A 418 -5.02 5.75 27.35
C ARG A 418 -5.00 7.12 26.68
N GLU A 419 -3.96 7.42 25.92
CA GLU A 419 -3.79 8.69 25.23
C GLU A 419 -4.95 8.99 24.27
N SER A 420 -5.30 8.02 23.43
CA SER A 420 -6.39 8.19 22.47
C SER A 420 -7.77 8.21 23.16
N LEU A 421 -7.99 7.40 24.20
CA LEU A 421 -9.24 7.44 24.98
C LEU A 421 -9.43 8.77 25.72
N ASP A 422 -8.35 9.36 26.22
CA ASP A 422 -8.39 10.68 26.87
C ASP A 422 -8.76 11.79 25.86
N ALA A 423 -8.25 11.70 24.63
CA ALA A 423 -8.65 12.59 23.55
C ALA A 423 -10.13 12.42 23.17
N MET A 424 -10.60 11.16 23.09
CA MET A 424 -12.01 10.85 22.84
C MET A 424 -12.92 11.34 23.96
N GLU A 425 -12.55 11.19 25.24
CA GLU A 425 -13.27 11.74 26.39
C GLU A 425 -13.37 13.28 26.31
N ARG A 426 -12.30 13.93 25.87
CA ARG A 426 -12.28 15.39 25.72
C ARG A 426 -13.31 15.90 24.71
N LEU A 427 -13.66 15.12 23.68
CA LEU A 427 -14.74 15.49 22.76
C LEU A 427 -16.09 15.70 23.46
N TYR A 428 -16.33 15.02 24.59
CA TYR A 428 -17.56 15.16 25.39
C TYR A 428 -17.46 16.24 26.48
N THR A 429 -16.26 16.64 26.87
CA THR A 429 -16.04 17.55 27.98
C THR A 429 -15.60 18.96 27.57
N VAL A 430 -15.14 19.15 26.32
CA VAL A 430 -14.70 20.43 25.78
C VAL A 430 -15.85 21.35 25.38
N ASN A 431 -17.05 20.81 25.20
CA ASN A 431 -18.27 21.54 24.84
C ASN A 431 -19.29 21.54 25.98
N PRO A 432 -20.25 22.48 26.00
CA PRO A 432 -21.20 22.62 27.09
C PRO A 432 -22.42 21.71 26.99
N VAL A 433 -22.56 20.90 25.91
CA VAL A 433 -23.75 20.08 25.62
C VAL A 433 -23.60 18.70 26.25
N PRO A 434 -24.38 18.33 27.27
CA PRO A 434 -24.22 17.04 27.94
C PRO A 434 -24.42 15.86 27.01
N GLY A 435 -23.39 15.01 26.88
CA GLY A 435 -23.42 13.78 26.09
C GLY A 435 -23.27 13.95 24.58
N PHE A 436 -23.13 15.17 24.12
CA PHE A 436 -22.84 15.48 22.73
C PHE A 436 -21.32 15.42 22.48
N PRO A 437 -20.79 14.59 21.56
CA PRO A 437 -19.39 14.62 21.20
C PRO A 437 -19.12 15.78 20.25
N SER A 438 -18.16 16.64 20.57
CA SER A 438 -17.59 17.57 19.59
C SER A 438 -17.00 16.80 18.40
N ARG A 439 -17.05 17.37 17.21
CA ARG A 439 -16.47 16.73 16.01
C ARG A 439 -14.94 16.76 16.02
N SER A 440 -14.35 17.74 16.69
CA SER A 440 -12.92 17.91 16.94
C SER A 440 -12.70 18.95 18.02
N PHE A 441 -11.46 19.08 18.51
CA PHE A 441 -11.00 20.24 19.28
C PHE A 441 -9.60 20.66 18.82
N GLU A 442 -9.29 21.96 19.03
CA GLU A 442 -8.02 22.56 18.64
C GLU A 442 -7.65 23.70 19.60
N ARG A 443 -6.39 24.07 19.61
CA ARG A 443 -5.93 25.25 20.33
C ARG A 443 -6.69 26.49 19.87
N ARG A 444 -7.02 27.36 20.84
CA ARG A 444 -7.82 28.56 20.59
C ARG A 444 -7.18 29.45 19.53
N GLY A 445 -7.99 29.89 18.58
CA GLY A 445 -7.61 30.82 17.53
C GLY A 445 -7.11 30.22 16.24
N TYR A 446 -6.78 28.94 16.20
CA TYR A 446 -6.30 28.29 14.97
C TYR A 446 -7.38 28.11 13.88
N LYS A 447 -8.66 28.00 14.28
CA LYS A 447 -9.80 27.79 13.38
C LYS A 447 -10.78 28.99 13.40
N TYR A 448 -10.28 30.18 13.62
CA TYR A 448 -11.07 31.41 13.86
C TYR A 448 -12.11 31.73 12.78
N HIS A 449 -11.85 31.42 11.53
CA HIS A 449 -12.72 31.75 10.40
C HIS A 449 -13.76 30.68 10.01
N ASP A 450 -13.70 29.51 10.60
CA ASP A 450 -14.66 28.44 10.31
C ASP A 450 -15.88 28.56 11.23
N PRO A 451 -17.10 28.81 10.71
CA PRO A 451 -18.31 29.01 11.50
C PRO A 451 -18.78 27.77 12.28
N LYS A 452 -18.21 26.59 12.00
CA LYS A 452 -18.48 25.36 12.77
C LYS A 452 -17.72 25.33 14.11
N TRP A 453 -16.70 26.16 14.28
CA TRP A 453 -15.89 26.18 15.47
C TRP A 453 -16.45 27.12 16.56
N ARG A 454 -16.37 26.71 17.80
CA ARG A 454 -16.89 27.34 19.00
C ARG A 454 -15.81 27.47 20.04
N ARG A 455 -15.87 28.51 20.88
CA ARG A 455 -15.00 28.63 22.02
C ARG A 455 -15.45 27.68 23.13
N ALA A 456 -14.49 26.94 23.70
CA ALA A 456 -14.73 26.17 24.89
C ALA A 456 -14.79 27.09 26.12
N GLU A 457 -15.31 26.60 27.23
CA GLU A 457 -15.23 27.26 28.53
C GLU A 457 -13.74 27.39 28.97
N ASP A 458 -12.96 26.33 28.74
CA ASP A 458 -11.50 26.38 28.88
C ASP A 458 -10.91 27.35 27.84
N PRO A 459 -10.21 28.45 28.33
CA PRO A 459 -9.73 29.52 27.45
C PRO A 459 -8.64 29.09 26.46
N GLU A 460 -8.06 27.90 26.61
CA GLU A 460 -7.01 27.40 25.71
C GLU A 460 -7.55 26.67 24.48
N TRP A 461 -8.87 26.34 24.46
CA TRP A 461 -9.43 25.45 23.48
C TRP A 461 -10.62 26.03 22.71
N ASP A 462 -10.73 25.62 21.46
CA ASP A 462 -11.93 25.72 20.63
C ASP A 462 -12.39 24.31 20.27
N TRP A 463 -13.68 24.11 20.02
CA TRP A 463 -14.28 22.87 19.67
C TRP A 463 -15.13 22.97 18.39
N LYS A 464 -15.24 21.89 17.64
CA LYS A 464 -16.01 21.84 16.40
C LYS A 464 -17.38 21.23 16.66
N SER A 465 -18.43 21.98 16.31
CA SER A 465 -19.82 21.51 16.33
C SER A 465 -20.15 20.61 15.11
N THR A 466 -21.40 20.29 14.89
CA THR A 466 -21.88 19.53 13.71
C THR A 466 -21.35 18.08 13.63
N THR A 467 -21.32 17.40 14.79
CA THR A 467 -20.96 15.98 14.83
C THR A 467 -21.90 15.11 13.98
N SER A 468 -21.51 13.86 13.69
CA SER A 468 -22.20 13.00 12.75
C SER A 468 -22.45 11.59 13.29
N SER A 469 -23.23 10.80 12.54
CA SER A 469 -23.39 9.36 12.76
C SER A 469 -22.09 8.60 12.67
N ASP A 470 -21.15 9.04 11.80
CA ASP A 470 -19.82 8.44 11.61
C ASP A 470 -19.02 8.50 12.92
N GLU A 471 -19.00 9.69 13.56
CA GLU A 471 -18.40 9.87 14.88
C GLU A 471 -19.04 8.92 15.90
N ALA A 472 -20.38 8.94 15.99
CA ALA A 472 -21.10 8.17 17.01
C ALA A 472 -20.85 6.65 16.88
N ILE A 473 -20.88 6.09 15.66
CA ILE A 473 -20.65 4.67 15.48
C ILE A 473 -19.20 4.27 15.75
N GLY A 474 -18.24 5.10 15.33
CA GLY A 474 -16.82 4.90 15.65
C GLY A 474 -16.59 4.89 17.17
N HIS A 475 -17.15 5.86 17.89
CA HIS A 475 -17.06 5.95 19.35
C HIS A 475 -17.63 4.68 20.03
N ILE A 476 -18.85 4.28 19.67
CA ILE A 476 -19.48 3.08 20.26
C ILE A 476 -18.71 1.81 19.93
N PHE A 477 -18.16 1.70 18.73
CA PHE A 477 -17.28 0.57 18.35
C PHE A 477 -16.05 0.51 19.26
N ALA A 478 -15.24 1.58 19.29
CA ALA A 478 -14.01 1.59 20.07
C ALA A 478 -14.26 1.41 21.56
N PHE A 479 -15.23 2.13 22.12
CA PHE A 479 -15.56 2.01 23.54
C PHE A 479 -16.13 0.63 23.89
N GLY A 480 -16.90 0.01 23.00
CA GLY A 480 -17.37 -1.36 23.15
C GLY A 480 -16.22 -2.39 23.18
N VAL A 481 -15.28 -2.25 22.25
CA VAL A 481 -14.06 -3.10 22.19
C VAL A 481 -13.21 -2.91 23.48
N ILE A 482 -13.03 -1.70 23.94
CA ILE A 482 -12.33 -1.41 25.22
C ILE A 482 -13.05 -2.07 26.40
N ALA A 483 -14.37 -1.85 26.51
CA ALA A 483 -15.17 -2.39 27.61
C ALA A 483 -15.17 -3.94 27.61
N GLU A 484 -15.02 -4.55 26.46
CA GLU A 484 -14.92 -6.02 26.33
C GLU A 484 -13.54 -6.58 26.67
N LEU A 485 -12.46 -5.95 26.17
CA LEU A 485 -11.13 -6.56 26.10
C LEU A 485 -10.12 -5.99 27.12
N ILE A 486 -10.39 -4.87 27.76
CA ILE A 486 -9.50 -4.28 28.75
C ILE A 486 -9.99 -4.65 30.17
N ASP A 487 -9.13 -5.30 30.94
CA ASP A 487 -9.46 -5.68 32.33
C ASP A 487 -9.26 -4.54 33.33
N GLY A 488 -8.44 -3.54 33.00
CA GLY A 488 -8.15 -2.38 33.85
C GLY A 488 -9.41 -1.55 34.16
N PRO A 489 -9.90 -1.48 35.44
CA PRO A 489 -11.18 -0.88 35.77
C PRO A 489 -11.27 0.60 35.42
N GLU A 490 -10.18 1.34 35.45
CA GLU A 490 -10.14 2.75 35.11
C GLU A 490 -10.51 2.98 33.65
N ILE A 491 -9.81 2.34 32.72
CA ILE A 491 -10.02 2.46 31.27
C ILE A 491 -11.39 1.90 30.88
N LYS A 492 -11.72 0.69 31.40
CA LYS A 492 -12.98 0.02 31.14
C LYS A 492 -14.19 0.85 31.58
N ASN A 493 -14.18 1.37 32.82
CA ASN A 493 -15.28 2.18 33.32
C ASN A 493 -15.42 3.50 32.60
N LYS A 494 -14.32 4.13 32.17
CA LYS A 494 -14.34 5.34 31.34
C LYS A 494 -15.04 5.04 30.01
N ALA A 495 -14.71 3.98 29.32
CA ALA A 495 -15.35 3.57 28.07
C ALA A 495 -16.86 3.30 28.25
N ILE A 496 -17.25 2.58 29.30
CA ILE A 496 -18.67 2.32 29.64
C ILE A 496 -19.43 3.62 29.93
N LEU A 497 -18.79 4.56 30.65
CA LEU A 497 -19.38 5.87 30.93
C LEU A 497 -19.62 6.65 29.62
N LEU A 498 -18.68 6.64 28.70
CA LEU A 498 -18.80 7.34 27.42
C LEU A 498 -19.88 6.74 26.53
N ILE A 499 -20.02 5.40 26.51
CA ILE A 499 -21.15 4.71 25.85
C ILE A 499 -22.48 5.21 26.44
N ASP A 500 -22.62 5.19 27.77
CA ASP A 500 -23.84 5.64 28.43
C ASP A 500 -24.15 7.11 28.18
N THR A 501 -23.13 7.93 28.16
CA THR A 501 -23.20 9.37 27.95
C THR A 501 -23.74 9.72 26.56
N LEU A 502 -23.17 9.16 25.52
CA LEU A 502 -23.62 9.34 24.13
C LEU A 502 -25.04 8.82 23.92
N MET A 503 -25.30 7.57 24.34
CA MET A 503 -26.58 6.95 24.11
C MET A 503 -27.71 7.53 24.96
N SER A 504 -27.40 8.08 26.15
CA SER A 504 -28.37 8.85 26.94
C SER A 504 -28.75 10.16 26.26
N HIS A 505 -27.78 10.85 25.65
CA HIS A 505 -28.04 12.06 24.87
C HIS A 505 -28.98 11.77 23.69
N ALA A 506 -28.70 10.73 22.90
CA ALA A 506 -29.54 10.36 21.77
C ALA A 506 -30.98 9.99 22.19
N LEU A 507 -31.15 9.18 23.26
CA LEU A 507 -32.48 8.82 23.76
C LEU A 507 -33.24 10.01 24.34
N LYS A 508 -32.58 10.91 25.04
CA LYS A 508 -33.18 12.12 25.62
C LYS A 508 -33.72 13.06 24.53
N ASN A 509 -33.05 13.07 23.38
CA ASN A 509 -33.33 13.95 22.27
C ASN A 509 -34.08 13.21 21.13
N ASP A 510 -34.93 12.27 21.46
CA ASP A 510 -35.80 11.55 20.52
C ASP A 510 -35.00 10.92 19.35
N HIS A 511 -33.88 10.25 19.69
CA HIS A 511 -32.98 9.56 18.75
C HIS A 511 -32.21 10.49 17.79
N TYR A 512 -31.98 11.76 18.17
CA TYR A 512 -31.14 12.71 17.45
C TYR A 512 -29.88 13.07 18.22
N LEU A 513 -28.81 13.41 17.50
CA LEU A 513 -27.70 14.19 18.04
C LEU A 513 -28.08 15.66 17.96
N VAL A 514 -28.34 16.27 19.11
CA VAL A 514 -28.75 17.68 19.19
C VAL A 514 -27.56 18.53 19.59
N ASP A 515 -27.23 19.50 18.73
CA ASP A 515 -26.08 20.41 18.89
C ASP A 515 -26.37 21.55 19.86
N TRP A 516 -25.38 22.40 20.08
CA TRP A 516 -25.41 23.54 21.01
C TRP A 516 -26.54 24.54 20.77
N ASN A 517 -27.06 24.63 19.54
CA ASN A 517 -28.16 25.51 19.17
C ASN A 517 -29.55 24.90 19.42
N GLY A 518 -29.61 23.69 19.95
CA GLY A 518 -30.85 22.95 20.18
C GLY A 518 -31.43 22.25 18.96
N GLU A 519 -30.72 22.25 17.81
CA GLU A 519 -31.16 21.61 16.58
C GLU A 519 -30.45 20.27 16.34
N PRO A 520 -31.11 19.30 15.72
CA PRO A 520 -30.44 18.06 15.28
C PRO A 520 -29.36 18.33 14.26
N THR A 521 -28.22 17.65 14.40
CA THR A 521 -27.16 17.69 13.38
C THR A 521 -27.64 17.09 12.04
N THR A 522 -26.92 17.37 10.96
CA THR A 522 -27.29 16.89 9.62
C THR A 522 -27.30 15.37 9.56
N TRP A 523 -26.31 14.70 10.16
CA TRP A 523 -26.05 13.26 10.00
C TRP A 523 -26.34 12.42 11.25
N GLY A 524 -26.61 12.95 12.38
CA GLY A 524 -26.92 12.24 13.62
C GLY A 524 -28.40 12.02 13.86
N ARG A 525 -29.11 11.33 12.95
CA ARG A 525 -30.57 11.25 12.92
C ARG A 525 -31.05 9.81 12.81
N TRP A 526 -31.45 9.24 13.94
CA TRP A 526 -31.95 7.85 14.02
C TRP A 526 -33.43 7.76 14.42
N ASN A 527 -34.14 8.87 14.45
CA ASN A 527 -35.56 8.90 14.75
C ASN A 527 -36.37 8.22 13.65
N PRO A 528 -37.46 7.45 13.99
CA PRO A 528 -38.29 6.79 13.00
C PRO A 528 -38.90 7.71 11.94
N GLU A 529 -39.26 8.95 12.32
CA GLU A 529 -39.79 9.93 11.39
C GLU A 529 -38.78 10.28 10.29
N TYR A 530 -37.49 10.45 10.64
CA TYR A 530 -36.44 10.67 9.67
C TYR A 530 -36.10 9.40 8.86
N VAL A 531 -35.83 8.29 9.53
CA VAL A 531 -35.36 7.05 8.89
C VAL A 531 -36.43 6.48 7.93
N ASN A 532 -37.70 6.41 8.36
CA ASN A 532 -38.76 5.83 7.56
C ASN A 532 -39.31 6.80 6.49
N ALA A 533 -38.94 8.07 6.52
CA ALA A 533 -39.24 8.98 5.43
C ALA A 533 -38.42 8.62 4.16
N ARG A 534 -37.30 7.92 4.29
CA ARG A 534 -36.50 7.45 3.15
C ARG A 534 -37.20 6.27 2.48
N PRO A 535 -37.29 6.22 1.14
CA PRO A 535 -37.73 5.03 0.41
C PRO A 535 -36.94 3.78 0.81
N LYS A 536 -37.56 2.60 0.75
CA LYS A 536 -36.93 1.35 1.24
C LYS A 536 -35.59 1.00 0.57
N MET A 537 -35.38 1.41 -0.69
CA MET A 537 -34.15 1.18 -1.43
C MET A 537 -33.03 2.18 -1.14
N VAL A 538 -33.28 3.22 -0.38
CA VAL A 538 -32.24 4.20 -0.03
C VAL A 538 -31.37 3.65 1.09
N GLY A 539 -30.05 3.59 0.89
CA GLY A 539 -29.08 3.00 1.81
C GLY A 539 -29.11 3.61 3.20
N ASP A 540 -29.32 4.93 3.31
CA ASP A 540 -29.42 5.67 4.56
C ASP A 540 -30.49 5.08 5.52
N ARG A 541 -31.58 4.55 4.98
CA ARG A 541 -32.61 3.88 5.79
C ARG A 541 -32.10 2.58 6.44
N LYS A 542 -31.34 1.76 5.70
CA LYS A 542 -30.76 0.51 6.19
C LYS A 542 -29.65 0.79 7.21
N ILE A 543 -28.69 1.69 6.88
CA ILE A 543 -27.55 1.94 7.75
C ILE A 543 -27.95 2.55 9.09
N ASN A 544 -28.83 3.55 9.09
CA ASN A 544 -29.27 4.17 10.34
C ASN A 544 -30.02 3.19 11.24
N SER A 545 -30.84 2.29 10.66
CA SER A 545 -31.50 1.23 11.43
C SER A 545 -30.48 0.23 11.99
N SER A 546 -29.53 -0.26 11.17
CA SER A 546 -28.52 -1.23 11.57
C SER A 546 -27.62 -0.69 12.69
N ASN A 547 -26.99 0.46 12.44
CA ASN A 547 -26.03 1.03 13.37
C ASN A 547 -26.67 1.41 14.70
N TYR A 548 -27.87 2.00 14.66
CA TYR A 548 -28.50 2.44 15.89
C TYR A 548 -28.97 1.27 16.77
N ILE A 549 -29.48 0.17 16.22
CA ILE A 549 -29.76 -1.05 16.97
C ILE A 549 -28.46 -1.61 17.58
N GLY A 550 -27.36 -1.67 16.82
CA GLY A 550 -26.05 -2.10 17.32
C GLY A 550 -25.54 -1.23 18.47
N MET A 551 -25.71 0.09 18.39
CA MET A 551 -25.33 1.04 19.44
C MET A 551 -26.17 0.86 20.71
N LEU A 552 -27.49 0.67 20.59
CA LEU A 552 -28.38 0.40 21.71
C LEU A 552 -28.07 -0.94 22.39
N GLN A 553 -27.76 -1.98 21.62
CA GLN A 553 -27.33 -3.29 22.15
C GLN A 553 -26.02 -3.17 22.92
N THR A 554 -25.04 -2.47 22.39
CA THR A 554 -23.76 -2.21 23.04
C THR A 554 -23.98 -1.49 24.38
N ALA A 555 -24.79 -0.44 24.37
CA ALA A 555 -25.12 0.31 25.59
C ALA A 555 -25.83 -0.54 26.64
N TYR A 556 -26.80 -1.37 26.25
CA TYR A 556 -27.46 -2.30 27.16
C TYR A 556 -26.48 -3.32 27.73
N HIS A 557 -25.66 -3.92 26.89
CA HIS A 557 -24.72 -4.99 27.27
C HIS A 557 -23.78 -4.56 28.40
N PHE A 558 -23.20 -3.36 28.29
CA PHE A 558 -22.20 -2.89 29.24
C PHE A 558 -22.78 -2.12 30.42
N THR A 559 -23.97 -1.50 30.29
CA THR A 559 -24.56 -0.70 31.37
C THR A 559 -25.67 -1.42 32.15
N GLY A 560 -26.28 -2.45 31.54
CA GLY A 560 -27.46 -3.13 32.10
C GLY A 560 -28.72 -2.26 32.18
N LYS A 561 -28.75 -1.05 31.57
CA LYS A 561 -29.86 -0.11 31.67
C LYS A 561 -30.97 -0.48 30.72
N GLU A 562 -32.09 -0.94 31.25
CA GLU A 562 -33.28 -1.43 30.49
C GLU A 562 -33.83 -0.41 29.46
N LYS A 563 -33.60 0.89 29.65
CA LYS A 563 -34.02 1.93 28.68
C LYS A 563 -33.49 1.68 27.27
N TYR A 564 -32.26 1.17 27.13
CA TYR A 564 -31.63 0.89 25.82
C TYR A 564 -32.26 -0.30 25.13
N LYS A 565 -32.47 -1.40 25.88
CA LYS A 565 -33.16 -2.60 25.38
C LYS A 565 -34.61 -2.28 24.96
N LYS A 566 -35.34 -1.53 25.82
CA LYS A 566 -36.69 -1.12 25.51
C LYS A 566 -36.77 -0.29 24.23
N ALA A 567 -35.88 0.68 24.06
CA ALA A 567 -35.81 1.50 22.85
C ALA A 567 -35.51 0.66 21.61
N ALA A 568 -34.55 -0.28 21.69
CA ALA A 568 -34.20 -1.15 20.57
C ALA A 568 -35.38 -2.02 20.12
N PHE A 569 -36.12 -2.65 21.06
CA PHE A 569 -37.28 -3.46 20.72
C PHE A 569 -38.45 -2.59 20.21
N ASP A 570 -38.66 -1.41 20.77
CA ASP A 570 -39.68 -0.47 20.28
C ASP A 570 -39.41 -0.09 18.80
N LEU A 571 -38.18 0.24 18.47
CA LEU A 571 -37.78 0.57 17.10
C LEU A 571 -37.90 -0.63 16.14
N MET A 572 -37.56 -1.83 16.60
CA MET A 572 -37.66 -3.05 15.77
C MET A 572 -39.09 -3.48 15.55
N ASP A 573 -39.93 -3.50 16.61
CA ASP A 573 -41.24 -4.07 16.59
C ASP A 573 -42.31 -3.10 16.05
N ASN A 574 -42.21 -1.80 16.40
CA ASN A 574 -43.21 -0.80 16.05
C ASN A 574 -42.82 0.09 14.86
N TYR A 575 -41.51 0.23 14.56
CA TYR A 575 -41.03 1.12 13.51
C TYR A 575 -40.23 0.41 12.39
N GLY A 576 -40.18 -0.94 12.39
CA GLY A 576 -39.65 -1.74 11.30
C GLY A 576 -38.13 -1.67 11.13
N TYR A 577 -37.36 -1.31 12.16
CA TYR A 577 -35.89 -1.24 12.08
C TYR A 577 -35.24 -2.59 11.80
N LEU A 578 -35.86 -3.69 12.29
CA LEU A 578 -35.40 -5.04 11.96
C LEU A 578 -35.59 -5.35 10.47
N GLU A 579 -36.73 -4.97 9.86
CA GLU A 579 -36.96 -5.12 8.42
C GLU A 579 -35.92 -4.29 7.61
N ASN A 580 -35.68 -3.04 8.04
CA ASN A 580 -34.76 -2.16 7.36
C ASN A 580 -33.32 -2.72 7.35
N LEU A 581 -32.80 -3.13 8.52
CA LEU A 581 -31.44 -3.64 8.64
C LEU A 581 -31.25 -4.99 7.95
N MET A 582 -32.32 -5.83 7.87
CA MET A 582 -32.30 -7.13 7.18
C MET A 582 -32.47 -7.01 5.66
N ARG A 583 -32.77 -5.84 5.12
CA ARG A 583 -32.94 -5.65 3.67
C ARG A 583 -31.69 -6.05 2.93
N PRO A 584 -31.78 -6.92 1.89
CA PRO A 584 -30.63 -7.28 1.08
C PRO A 584 -29.97 -6.06 0.44
N VAL A 585 -28.62 -6.06 0.38
CA VAL A 585 -27.85 -4.99 -0.27
C VAL A 585 -28.19 -4.89 -1.76
N SER A 586 -28.54 -6.01 -2.40
CA SER A 586 -28.99 -6.03 -3.79
C SER A 586 -30.28 -5.24 -4.06
N GLU A 587 -31.07 -4.92 -3.02
CA GLU A 587 -32.26 -4.07 -3.11
C GLU A 587 -31.95 -2.58 -2.89
N ILE A 588 -30.71 -2.23 -2.52
CA ILE A 588 -30.29 -0.84 -2.35
C ILE A 588 -29.96 -0.24 -3.72
N GLY A 589 -30.49 0.94 -3.96
CA GLY A 589 -30.36 1.64 -5.24
C GLY A 589 -30.95 3.03 -5.21
N ARG A 590 -31.12 3.61 -6.38
CA ARG A 590 -31.63 4.97 -6.54
C ARG A 590 -33.07 5.12 -6.06
N ALA A 591 -33.34 6.22 -5.37
CA ALA A 591 -34.70 6.60 -5.01
C ALA A 591 -35.55 6.81 -6.28
N PRO A 592 -36.89 6.52 -6.21
CA PRO A 592 -37.76 6.75 -7.33
C PRO A 592 -37.90 8.26 -7.62
N GLU A 593 -38.27 8.62 -8.85
CA GLU A 593 -38.42 10.01 -9.28
C GLU A 593 -39.41 10.82 -8.43
N SER A 594 -40.39 10.13 -7.82
CA SER A 594 -41.38 10.74 -6.91
C SER A 594 -40.87 11.02 -5.51
N ALA A 595 -39.64 10.58 -5.17
CA ALA A 595 -39.04 10.82 -3.85
C ALA A 595 -38.62 12.28 -3.68
N ASP A 596 -38.47 12.69 -2.43
CA ASP A 596 -37.93 14.01 -2.08
C ASP A 596 -36.44 14.17 -2.52
N ASP A 597 -36.00 15.42 -2.67
CA ASP A 597 -34.66 15.73 -3.16
C ASP A 597 -33.54 15.21 -2.24
N TRP A 598 -33.80 15.14 -0.92
CA TRP A 598 -32.86 14.58 0.05
C TRP A 598 -32.63 13.09 -0.18
N SER A 599 -33.72 12.32 -0.38
CA SER A 599 -33.64 10.89 -0.71
C SER A 599 -32.96 10.62 -2.04
N LYS A 600 -33.19 11.47 -3.05
CA LYS A 600 -32.50 11.38 -4.35
C LYS A 600 -31.01 11.64 -4.20
N MET A 601 -30.61 12.69 -3.47
CA MET A 601 -29.20 12.99 -3.20
C MET A 601 -28.50 11.83 -2.45
N LEU A 602 -29.12 11.27 -1.40
CA LEU A 602 -28.57 10.14 -0.63
C LEU A 602 -28.41 8.86 -1.44
N SER A 603 -29.10 8.73 -2.57
CA SER A 603 -29.13 7.51 -3.38
C SER A 603 -28.70 7.72 -4.82
N GLU A 604 -28.02 8.83 -5.14
CA GLU A 604 -27.49 9.09 -6.48
C GLU A 604 -26.54 7.99 -6.94
N THR A 605 -25.73 7.50 -6.01
CA THR A 605 -24.79 6.40 -6.18
C THR A 605 -24.55 5.72 -4.85
N TRP A 606 -23.89 4.57 -4.85
CA TRP A 606 -23.43 3.93 -3.61
C TRP A 606 -22.52 4.88 -2.82
N ASN A 607 -22.73 4.93 -1.51
CA ASN A 607 -21.92 5.73 -0.61
C ASN A 607 -20.89 4.82 0.11
N HIS A 608 -19.67 4.76 -0.41
CA HIS A 608 -18.61 3.92 0.19
C HIS A 608 -18.25 4.31 1.62
N SER A 609 -18.59 5.53 2.08
CA SER A 609 -18.39 5.86 3.49
C SER A 609 -19.38 5.17 4.43
N ASP A 610 -20.49 4.64 3.89
CA ASP A 610 -21.41 3.86 4.70
C ASP A 610 -20.82 2.49 5.06
N ASP A 611 -19.97 1.92 4.21
CA ASP A 611 -19.41 0.58 4.40
C ASP A 611 -18.56 0.52 5.68
N GLU A 612 -17.66 1.47 5.90
CA GLU A 612 -16.87 1.53 7.13
C GLU A 612 -17.73 1.67 8.39
N MET A 613 -18.83 2.44 8.32
CA MET A 613 -19.77 2.58 9.42
C MET A 613 -20.56 1.30 9.69
N TYR A 614 -20.95 0.57 8.64
CA TYR A 614 -21.59 -0.74 8.81
C TYR A 614 -20.66 -1.72 9.51
N TYR A 615 -19.40 -1.83 9.07
CA TYR A 615 -18.46 -2.79 9.64
C TYR A 615 -18.10 -2.44 11.08
N CYS A 616 -17.90 -1.17 11.43
CA CYS A 616 -17.78 -0.75 12.82
C CYS A 616 -19.03 -1.10 13.65
N GLY A 617 -20.22 -0.91 13.09
CA GLY A 617 -21.49 -1.22 13.73
C GLY A 617 -21.76 -2.71 13.92
N TYR A 618 -21.29 -3.55 13.02
CA TYR A 618 -21.49 -5.01 13.07
C TYR A 618 -20.84 -5.66 14.28
N TRP A 619 -19.75 -5.09 14.81
CA TRP A 619 -19.18 -5.57 16.07
C TRP A 619 -20.22 -5.60 17.17
N GLY A 620 -20.85 -4.46 17.47
CA GLY A 620 -21.89 -4.35 18.51
C GLY A 620 -23.17 -5.08 18.15
N LEU A 621 -23.60 -5.00 16.90
CA LEU A 621 -24.81 -5.63 16.41
C LEU A 621 -24.80 -7.15 16.59
N TYR A 622 -23.71 -7.80 16.20
CA TYR A 622 -23.62 -9.27 16.25
C TYR A 622 -23.17 -9.78 17.61
N ARG A 623 -22.13 -9.20 18.20
CA ARG A 623 -21.53 -9.71 19.44
C ARG A 623 -22.44 -9.55 20.64
N TYR A 624 -23.17 -8.44 20.72
CA TYR A 624 -24.04 -8.11 21.86
C TYR A 624 -25.53 -8.29 21.55
N ALA A 625 -25.87 -9.13 20.58
CA ALA A 625 -27.24 -9.42 20.21
C ALA A 625 -28.07 -9.87 21.42
N PHE A 626 -29.30 -9.34 21.59
CA PHE A 626 -30.15 -9.63 22.74
C PHE A 626 -30.51 -11.09 22.90
N ASN A 627 -30.57 -11.85 21.82
CA ASN A 627 -30.91 -13.27 21.82
C ASN A 627 -30.33 -13.98 20.57
N SER A 628 -30.40 -15.33 20.58
CA SER A 628 -29.90 -16.17 19.49
C SER A 628 -30.66 -16.02 18.17
N GLU A 629 -31.94 -15.70 18.19
CA GLU A 629 -32.74 -15.49 16.99
C GLU A 629 -32.29 -14.22 16.25
N LEU A 630 -32.15 -13.11 16.97
CA LEU A 630 -31.65 -11.87 16.42
C LEU A 630 -30.20 -12.04 15.95
N LYS A 631 -29.37 -12.75 16.72
CA LYS A 631 -27.99 -13.03 16.33
C LYS A 631 -27.89 -13.78 14.99
N ALA A 632 -28.79 -14.75 14.75
CA ALA A 632 -28.85 -15.48 13.48
C ALA A 632 -29.25 -14.55 12.30
N LYS A 633 -30.24 -13.65 12.53
CA LYS A 633 -30.65 -12.65 11.54
C LYS A 633 -29.50 -11.68 11.21
N TYR A 634 -28.81 -11.20 12.24
CA TYR A 634 -27.67 -10.29 12.03
C TYR A 634 -26.50 -10.95 11.29
N LYS A 635 -26.23 -12.25 11.57
CA LYS A 635 -25.27 -13.02 10.77
C LYS A 635 -25.63 -12.99 9.29
N ALA A 636 -26.89 -13.23 8.95
CA ALA A 636 -27.34 -13.20 7.56
C ALA A 636 -27.16 -11.81 6.92
N ALA A 637 -27.46 -10.73 7.67
CA ALA A 637 -27.28 -9.36 7.16
C ALA A 637 -25.81 -8.98 6.95
N VAL A 638 -24.91 -9.42 7.83
CA VAL A 638 -23.46 -9.20 7.70
C VAL A 638 -22.91 -9.94 6.49
N ILE A 639 -23.30 -11.20 6.30
CA ILE A 639 -22.86 -12.00 5.14
C ILE A 639 -23.39 -11.40 3.84
N ASP A 640 -24.65 -11.00 3.77
CA ASP A 640 -25.26 -10.34 2.60
C ASP A 640 -24.48 -9.06 2.21
N HIS A 641 -24.05 -8.29 3.20
CA HIS A 641 -23.25 -7.09 2.93
C HIS A 641 -21.85 -7.46 2.44
N TRP A 642 -21.16 -8.40 3.10
CA TRP A 642 -19.86 -8.88 2.67
C TRP A 642 -19.88 -9.42 1.24
N GLU A 643 -20.91 -10.18 0.84
CA GLU A 643 -21.07 -10.67 -0.53
C GLU A 643 -21.11 -9.51 -1.56
N ALA A 644 -21.67 -8.36 -1.20
CA ALA A 644 -21.67 -7.19 -2.06
C ALA A 644 -20.30 -6.48 -2.11
N GLU A 645 -19.51 -6.56 -1.03
CA GLU A 645 -18.20 -5.91 -0.92
C GLU A 645 -17.04 -6.78 -1.45
N ARG A 646 -17.22 -8.09 -1.63
CA ARG A 646 -16.18 -9.03 -2.09
C ARG A 646 -15.35 -8.55 -3.28
N PRO A 647 -15.93 -7.89 -4.33
CA PRO A 647 -15.14 -7.43 -5.47
C PRO A 647 -14.09 -6.36 -5.12
N GLU A 648 -14.19 -5.70 -3.99
CA GLU A 648 -13.20 -4.70 -3.53
C GLU A 648 -11.92 -5.32 -2.97
N LYS A 649 -11.97 -6.60 -2.56
CA LYS A 649 -10.85 -7.33 -1.91
C LYS A 649 -10.26 -6.56 -0.71
N GLU A 650 -11.11 -5.81 -0.02
CA GLU A 650 -10.72 -4.94 1.09
C GLU A 650 -10.42 -5.76 2.35
N GLY A 651 -9.22 -5.62 2.89
CA GLY A 651 -8.78 -6.41 4.04
C GLY A 651 -9.67 -6.26 5.28
N LEU A 652 -10.20 -5.06 5.54
CA LEU A 652 -11.07 -4.82 6.69
C LEU A 652 -12.41 -5.55 6.55
N TRP A 653 -13.04 -5.52 5.37
CA TRP A 653 -14.33 -6.17 5.14
C TRP A 653 -14.25 -7.69 5.34
N ASN A 654 -13.28 -8.32 4.71
CA ASN A 654 -13.09 -9.76 4.76
C ASN A 654 -12.76 -10.23 6.19
N ILE A 655 -11.82 -9.57 6.85
CA ILE A 655 -11.39 -9.94 8.21
C ILE A 655 -12.50 -9.67 9.24
N MET A 656 -13.18 -8.52 9.17
CA MET A 656 -14.25 -8.17 10.11
C MET A 656 -15.42 -9.14 10.01
N THR A 657 -15.71 -9.68 8.83
CA THR A 657 -16.79 -10.66 8.63
C THR A 657 -16.53 -11.94 9.43
N ALA A 658 -15.30 -12.28 9.78
CA ALA A 658 -14.97 -13.41 10.65
C ALA A 658 -15.62 -13.36 12.05
N ILE A 659 -16.17 -12.22 12.48
CA ILE A 659 -16.94 -12.12 13.74
C ILE A 659 -18.17 -13.03 13.76
N VAL A 660 -18.74 -13.37 12.60
CA VAL A 660 -19.98 -14.15 12.52
C VAL A 660 -19.77 -15.65 12.41
N GLY A 661 -18.54 -16.14 12.35
CA GLY A 661 -18.23 -17.58 12.32
C GLY A 661 -16.92 -17.91 11.61
N ASN A 662 -16.65 -19.20 11.48
CA ASN A 662 -15.36 -19.74 11.01
C ASN A 662 -15.38 -20.16 9.54
N ASP A 663 -16.22 -19.56 8.71
CA ASP A 663 -16.24 -19.79 7.27
C ASP A 663 -15.10 -19.01 6.60
N ASP A 664 -14.79 -19.32 5.35
CA ASP A 664 -13.86 -18.55 4.53
C ASP A 664 -14.56 -17.29 4.00
N TYR A 665 -14.04 -16.14 4.37
CA TYR A 665 -14.48 -14.83 3.90
C TYR A 665 -13.41 -14.18 3.00
N ASP A 666 -12.87 -14.93 2.04
CA ASP A 666 -11.81 -14.50 1.12
C ASP A 666 -10.56 -14.00 1.86
N PHE A 667 -10.10 -14.76 2.87
CA PHE A 667 -8.96 -14.36 3.69
C PHE A 667 -7.65 -14.28 2.91
N GLU A 668 -7.46 -15.06 1.86
CA GLU A 668 -6.30 -14.93 0.97
C GLU A 668 -6.25 -13.54 0.32
N GLU A 669 -7.40 -12.99 -0.07
CA GLU A 669 -7.49 -11.65 -0.63
C GLU A 669 -7.24 -10.55 0.42
N ALA A 670 -7.70 -10.78 1.66
CA ALA A 670 -7.39 -9.88 2.77
C ALA A 670 -5.88 -9.84 3.07
N ILE A 671 -5.20 -10.99 3.04
CA ILE A 671 -3.75 -11.07 3.23
C ILE A 671 -3.02 -10.42 2.06
N TRP A 672 -3.43 -10.70 0.82
CA TRP A 672 -2.93 -10.02 -0.37
C TRP A 672 -3.05 -8.49 -0.22
N TYR A 673 -4.21 -7.98 0.18
CA TYR A 673 -4.42 -6.54 0.43
C TYR A 673 -3.42 -5.97 1.44
N LEU A 674 -3.21 -6.67 2.57
CA LEU A 674 -2.27 -6.23 3.60
C LEU A 674 -0.81 -6.30 3.13
N GLN A 675 -0.45 -7.27 2.31
CA GLN A 675 0.89 -7.41 1.75
C GLN A 675 1.18 -6.36 0.68
N GLU A 676 0.26 -6.15 -0.27
CA GLU A 676 0.41 -5.19 -1.38
C GLU A 676 0.25 -3.73 -0.94
N TYR A 677 -0.27 -3.46 0.27
CA TYR A 677 -0.35 -2.08 0.75
C TYR A 677 1.05 -1.46 0.82
N PRO A 678 1.30 -0.28 0.19
CA PRO A 678 2.66 0.28 0.12
C PRO A 678 3.12 0.79 1.49
N LEU A 679 4.43 0.78 1.74
CA LEU A 679 5.02 1.41 2.92
C LEU A 679 4.95 2.94 2.85
N ASP A 680 4.93 3.49 1.66
CA ASP A 680 4.77 4.93 1.38
C ASP A 680 3.27 5.29 1.36
N LEU A 681 2.82 5.96 2.41
CA LEU A 681 1.43 6.42 2.56
C LEU A 681 1.20 7.87 2.14
N VAL A 682 2.16 8.45 1.43
CA VAL A 682 1.97 9.74 0.76
C VAL A 682 0.93 9.59 -0.35
N ASN A 683 -0.02 10.50 -0.40
CA ASN A 683 -1.11 10.47 -1.38
C ASN A 683 -0.65 11.05 -2.72
N TRP A 684 0.17 10.28 -3.43
CA TRP A 684 0.63 10.59 -4.77
C TRP A 684 -0.50 10.54 -5.79
N THR A 685 -0.42 11.35 -6.82
CA THR A 685 -1.34 11.26 -7.96
C THR A 685 -1.00 10.03 -8.78
N VAL A 686 -1.98 9.17 -8.97
CA VAL A 686 -1.90 7.98 -9.83
C VAL A 686 -2.83 8.13 -11.03
N LYS A 687 -2.47 7.52 -12.14
CA LYS A 687 -3.25 7.47 -13.38
C LYS A 687 -3.20 6.06 -13.93
N ASN A 688 -4.32 5.37 -13.95
CA ASN A 688 -4.46 3.99 -14.43
C ASN A 688 -5.51 3.85 -15.55
N SER A 689 -6.32 4.90 -15.81
CA SER A 689 -7.40 4.87 -16.80
C SER A 689 -6.91 4.64 -18.24
N HIS A 690 -5.62 4.83 -18.51
CA HIS A 690 -5.00 4.59 -19.82
C HIS A 690 -4.58 3.14 -20.05
N ARG A 691 -4.57 2.30 -19.03
CA ARG A 691 -4.04 0.93 -19.07
C ARG A 691 -4.91 0.02 -19.96
N LYS A 692 -4.23 -0.77 -20.82
CA LYS A 692 -4.88 -1.73 -21.73
C LYS A 692 -4.93 -3.15 -21.18
N ASP A 693 -4.22 -3.43 -20.09
CA ASP A 693 -4.25 -4.71 -19.38
C ASP A 693 -5.45 -4.82 -18.43
N ILE A 694 -6.07 -3.70 -18.05
CA ILE A 694 -7.29 -3.68 -17.23
C ILE A 694 -8.51 -4.05 -18.08
N GLN A 695 -9.34 -4.96 -17.58
CA GLN A 695 -10.59 -5.33 -18.21
C GLN A 695 -11.74 -4.43 -17.74
N PRO A 696 -12.25 -3.50 -18.55
CA PRO A 696 -13.38 -2.68 -18.19
C PRO A 696 -14.68 -3.49 -18.21
N ILE A 697 -15.64 -3.09 -17.37
CA ILE A 697 -17.03 -3.57 -17.37
C ILE A 697 -17.97 -2.35 -17.33
N PRO A 698 -19.25 -2.50 -17.69
CA PRO A 698 -20.23 -1.44 -17.49
C PRO A 698 -20.31 -1.04 -16.01
N GLU A 699 -20.19 0.25 -15.72
CA GLU A 699 -20.26 0.75 -14.35
C GLU A 699 -21.61 0.40 -13.72
N ASN A 700 -21.56 -0.20 -12.53
CA ASN A 700 -22.76 -0.52 -11.74
C ASN A 700 -23.06 0.58 -10.70
N PHE A 701 -24.14 0.38 -9.91
CA PHE A 701 -24.55 1.33 -8.88
C PHE A 701 -23.47 1.57 -7.80
N ARG A 702 -22.61 0.58 -7.56
CA ARG A 702 -21.48 0.65 -6.62
C ARG A 702 -20.21 1.27 -7.22
N LYS A 703 -20.29 1.88 -8.41
CA LYS A 703 -19.14 2.46 -9.12
C LYS A 703 -18.06 1.46 -9.53
N GLN A 704 -18.36 0.18 -9.54
CA GLN A 704 -17.46 -0.81 -10.11
C GLN A 704 -17.46 -0.68 -11.63
N SER A 705 -16.33 -0.33 -12.20
CA SER A 705 -16.12 -0.08 -13.64
C SER A 705 -15.07 -1.01 -14.26
N ILE A 706 -14.42 -1.83 -13.45
CA ILE A 706 -13.41 -2.81 -13.85
C ILE A 706 -13.72 -4.17 -13.23
N LYS A 707 -13.28 -5.23 -13.89
CA LYS A 707 -13.56 -6.61 -13.45
C LYS A 707 -12.86 -6.95 -12.14
N GLU A 708 -11.59 -6.60 -12.01
CA GLU A 708 -10.77 -6.86 -10.84
C GLU A 708 -10.19 -5.54 -10.31
N VAL A 709 -10.20 -5.36 -9.01
CA VAL A 709 -9.55 -4.23 -8.34
C VAL A 709 -8.03 -4.32 -8.53
N LEU A 710 -7.37 -3.17 -8.67
CA LEU A 710 -5.92 -3.09 -8.74
C LEU A 710 -5.27 -3.29 -7.37
N PRO A 711 -3.98 -3.72 -7.33
CA PRO A 711 -3.22 -3.77 -6.10
C PRO A 711 -3.19 -2.41 -5.38
N PRO A 712 -3.22 -2.38 -4.03
CA PRO A 712 -3.21 -1.13 -3.27
C PRO A 712 -2.03 -0.19 -3.55
N ASP A 713 -0.87 -0.74 -3.91
CA ASP A 713 0.34 0.02 -4.22
C ASP A 713 0.30 0.71 -5.60
N GLU A 714 -0.59 0.28 -6.50
CA GLU A 714 -0.88 0.91 -7.79
C GLU A 714 -1.99 1.97 -7.70
N LEU A 715 -2.72 2.04 -6.57
CA LEU A 715 -3.81 2.97 -6.33
C LEU A 715 -3.36 4.20 -5.52
N ARG A 716 -4.17 5.25 -5.54
CA ARG A 716 -4.01 6.34 -4.58
C ARG A 716 -4.21 5.83 -3.15
N ILE A 717 -3.51 6.41 -2.19
CA ILE A 717 -3.79 6.12 -0.78
C ILE A 717 -5.15 6.71 -0.42
N ALA A 718 -5.98 5.90 0.21
CA ALA A 718 -7.30 6.30 0.65
C ALA A 718 -7.70 5.51 1.90
N ARG A 719 -8.62 6.06 2.68
CA ARG A 719 -9.27 5.37 3.79
C ARG A 719 -10.32 4.38 3.29
N HIS A 720 -10.89 3.62 4.20
CA HIS A 720 -11.91 2.61 3.90
C HIS A 720 -13.19 3.19 3.25
N ASN A 721 -13.40 4.48 3.33
CA ASN A 721 -14.53 5.21 2.74
C ASN A 721 -14.38 5.56 1.25
N ALA A 722 -13.40 4.99 0.55
CA ALA A 722 -13.14 5.32 -0.84
C ALA A 722 -13.57 4.21 -1.80
N ASN A 723 -13.99 4.61 -3.00
CA ASN A 723 -14.20 3.68 -4.11
C ASN A 723 -12.87 3.04 -4.54
N ARG A 724 -12.75 1.72 -4.37
CA ARG A 724 -11.56 0.93 -4.74
C ARG A 724 -11.40 0.72 -6.24
N PHE A 725 -12.45 0.92 -7.02
CA PHE A 725 -12.42 0.82 -8.48
C PHE A 725 -12.02 2.14 -9.18
N GLY A 726 -11.73 3.18 -8.42
CA GLY A 726 -11.26 4.47 -8.94
C GLY A 726 -9.84 4.37 -9.47
N LEU A 727 -9.67 4.48 -10.80
CA LEU A 727 -8.39 4.29 -11.48
C LEU A 727 -7.44 5.48 -11.35
N ASP A 728 -7.98 6.69 -11.23
CA ASP A 728 -7.22 7.93 -11.19
C ASP A 728 -7.49 8.69 -9.90
N GLY A 729 -6.53 9.48 -9.44
CA GLY A 729 -6.71 10.35 -8.28
C GLY A 729 -5.43 10.56 -7.48
N GLY A 730 -5.55 11.22 -6.34
CA GLY A 730 -4.44 11.58 -5.47
C GLY A 730 -4.33 13.08 -5.23
N SER A 731 -3.29 13.53 -4.53
CA SER A 731 -3.12 14.92 -4.11
C SER A 731 -1.74 15.51 -4.44
N GLU A 732 -1.02 14.92 -5.39
CA GLU A 732 0.35 15.34 -5.77
C GLU A 732 1.33 15.34 -4.58
N GLY A 733 1.14 14.42 -3.65
CA GLY A 733 1.97 14.35 -2.45
C GLY A 733 1.70 15.48 -1.44
N ARG A 734 0.51 16.08 -1.46
CA ARG A 734 0.14 17.13 -0.48
C ARG A 734 -0.32 16.60 0.87
N SER A 735 -0.47 15.30 1.02
CA SER A 735 -0.83 14.67 2.29
C SER A 735 -0.19 13.29 2.46
N GLU A 736 0.04 12.89 3.72
CA GLU A 736 0.38 11.53 4.11
C GLU A 736 -0.71 11.01 5.03
N TYR A 737 -1.24 9.82 4.75
CA TYR A 737 -2.24 9.18 5.59
C TYR A 737 -1.59 8.40 6.74
N SER A 738 -2.31 8.29 7.84
CA SER A 738 -1.93 7.41 8.95
C SER A 738 -2.21 5.95 8.59
N ALA A 739 -1.29 5.07 8.96
CA ALA A 739 -1.54 3.62 8.90
C ALA A 739 -2.51 3.14 9.98
N GLY A 740 -2.82 3.97 10.98
CA GLY A 740 -3.55 3.57 12.18
C GLY A 740 -4.94 3.01 11.89
N ASP A 741 -5.72 3.71 11.08
CA ASP A 741 -7.06 3.28 10.67
C ASP A 741 -7.01 2.32 9.47
N ILE A 742 -6.24 2.63 8.43
CA ILE A 742 -6.29 1.93 7.15
C ILE A 742 -5.61 0.56 7.13
N TRP A 743 -4.58 0.33 7.96
CA TRP A 743 -3.80 -0.92 7.91
C TRP A 743 -3.67 -1.63 9.27
N LEU A 744 -3.43 -0.87 10.36
CA LEU A 744 -3.23 -1.47 11.68
C LEU A 744 -4.52 -2.09 12.23
N LEU A 745 -5.67 -1.47 12.02
CA LEU A 745 -6.96 -2.04 12.45
C LEU A 745 -7.23 -3.40 11.81
N PRO A 746 -7.28 -3.56 10.46
CA PRO A 746 -7.53 -4.87 9.86
C PRO A 746 -6.48 -5.92 10.26
N TYR A 747 -5.21 -5.56 10.38
CA TYR A 747 -4.17 -6.49 10.83
C TYR A 747 -4.43 -6.99 12.25
N TRP A 748 -4.63 -6.07 13.22
CA TRP A 748 -4.75 -6.46 14.62
C TRP A 748 -6.07 -7.17 14.94
N ILE A 749 -7.17 -6.79 14.28
CA ILE A 749 -8.42 -7.55 14.41
C ILE A 749 -8.29 -8.94 13.78
N GLY A 750 -7.56 -9.08 12.67
CA GLY A 750 -7.24 -10.37 12.06
C GLY A 750 -6.42 -11.27 12.98
N ARG A 751 -5.46 -10.71 13.70
CA ARG A 751 -4.71 -11.40 14.74
C ARG A 751 -5.61 -11.83 15.92
N TYR A 752 -6.47 -10.94 16.38
CA TYR A 752 -7.39 -11.20 17.48
C TYR A 752 -8.43 -12.29 17.14
N LEU A 753 -9.00 -12.25 15.95
CA LEU A 753 -9.97 -13.25 15.49
C LEU A 753 -9.33 -14.58 15.07
N GLY A 754 -8.01 -14.67 15.04
CA GLY A 754 -7.26 -15.89 14.66
C GLY A 754 -7.17 -16.14 13.15
N VAL A 755 -7.61 -15.18 12.31
CA VAL A 755 -7.44 -15.21 10.85
C VAL A 755 -5.97 -15.12 10.47
N ILE A 756 -5.20 -14.29 11.20
CA ILE A 756 -3.75 -14.13 11.03
C ILE A 756 -3.03 -14.76 12.24
N GLY A 757 -2.14 -15.70 11.97
CA GLY A 757 -1.33 -16.37 12.98
C GLY A 757 -0.21 -15.49 13.55
N GLU A 758 0.54 -16.07 14.48
CA GLU A 758 1.78 -15.44 14.97
C GLU A 758 2.84 -15.43 13.86
N PRO A 759 3.74 -14.42 13.85
CA PRO A 759 4.83 -14.39 12.89
C PRO A 759 5.71 -15.64 13.06
N VAL A 760 6.02 -16.27 11.94
CA VAL A 760 6.93 -17.42 11.92
C VAL A 760 8.33 -16.92 12.26
N GLN A 761 8.92 -17.45 13.32
CA GLN A 761 10.31 -17.12 13.70
C GLN A 761 11.27 -17.64 12.62
N LYS A 762 12.20 -16.76 12.19
CA LYS A 762 13.26 -17.11 11.23
C LYS A 762 14.24 -18.13 11.80
#